data_f6400e1cd5e11f34e105da9bd80f7d56
#
_entry.id   f6400e1cd5e11f34e105da9bd80f7d56
#
_cell.length_a   1.000
_cell.length_b   1.000
_cell.length_c   1.000
_cell.angle_alpha   90.00
_cell.angle_beta   90.00
_cell.angle_gamma   90.00
#
_symmetry.space_group_name_H-M   'P 1'
#
loop_
_entity.id
_entity.type
_entity.pdbx_description
1 polymer ?
#
loop_
_entity_poly.entity_id
_entity_poly.type
_entity_poly.pdbx_seq_one_letter_code
_entity_poly.pdbx_strand_id
1 'polypeptide(L)'
;MSSSSYTLNRRQSPPSLVVAAASCAVRGALRPFLRRKGIDFIAILNVAEGTSDYYRRAVSLLIRDPIPVDEDCNEIAIVMAVPDGPPDARAIYDRFRYARQIVLVTERMENIPSELKAAADVIAEIPSPSADHYMAASRVAKVRGMTPEIASLLTGFSFDAIASTVRSTRPLLSAVRQLKKSIVEAEKFAPAAVKPKGPRLEEMAGYGAAKTWGLQLADDLRAWKAGEISWEDVDRGALLHGPPGCGKTTYAQALANSCDVDLVVASAARWQAKGHLGDYLKAMRAAFSQAKKQSPSILFIDECDSFGDRDRGGDDDHRDYRRQVINGLLECLDPAEGREGVVVVGATNNPSVIDRALLRPGRLETLIEIPLPDAAARVAILRHHLRDPSFENDLARFVSATRGWSGADIEKLARDARRLSRRRKVALSEDILLEVMPKRYVLSASELRHTAVHEAGHAIVAVVLACDVLKHVHIDRDAALGVGAQSVGMTVFEPEVGRVKTVSYYDDRIAMLLGGIAAETVVYGCHADGAGGAPSSDLVLASDIATKLERHFGFGEVLSVELGKGDRPLEYLRDRDPDLRSLVDARLKTQFDRAVALLSERRQELDHLTETLVDKGHVNGDEVRALLGAKAMNTESASVRT
;
A
#
# COMPACT_ATOMS: atom_id res chain seq x y z
N MET A 1 35.11 -44.86 -42.24
CA MET A 1 36.35 -44.42 -41.59
C MET A 1 35.97 -43.63 -40.33
N SER A 2 36.34 -44.22 -39.23
CA SER A 2 36.49 -43.76 -37.87
C SER A 2 35.41 -42.84 -37.27
N SER A 3 34.49 -43.48 -36.61
CA SER A 3 33.68 -42.95 -35.51
C SER A 3 34.55 -42.83 -34.25
N SER A 4 34.85 -41.63 -33.80
CA SER A 4 35.51 -41.36 -32.53
C SER A 4 34.47 -41.25 -31.42
N SER A 5 34.38 -42.31 -30.62
CA SER A 5 33.58 -42.39 -29.40
C SER A 5 34.20 -41.52 -28.31
N TYR A 6 33.62 -40.37 -28.04
CA TYR A 6 33.92 -39.60 -26.82
C TYR A 6 32.97 -40.04 -25.70
N THR A 7 33.37 -41.05 -24.98
CA THR A 7 32.84 -41.39 -23.64
C THR A 7 33.43 -40.41 -22.63
N LEU A 8 32.80 -39.30 -22.40
CA LEU A 8 33.07 -38.40 -21.27
C LEU A 8 32.56 -39.02 -19.97
N ASN A 9 33.50 -39.64 -19.24
CA ASN A 9 33.34 -40.10 -17.88
C ASN A 9 33.08 -38.89 -16.97
N ARG A 10 31.80 -38.40 -16.84
CA ARG A 10 31.41 -37.34 -15.91
C ARG A 10 31.57 -37.91 -14.49
N ARG A 11 32.70 -37.66 -13.85
CA ARG A 11 32.83 -37.72 -12.39
C ARG A 11 31.79 -36.77 -11.82
N GLN A 12 30.70 -37.32 -11.31
CA GLN A 12 29.63 -36.52 -10.66
C GLN A 12 30.26 -35.72 -9.51
N SER A 13 30.14 -34.43 -9.56
CA SER A 13 30.55 -33.55 -8.47
C SER A 13 29.78 -33.91 -7.20
N PRO A 14 30.39 -33.87 -6.01
CA PRO A 14 29.65 -34.16 -4.77
C PRO A 14 28.46 -33.22 -4.64
N PRO A 15 27.32 -33.68 -4.10
CA PRO A 15 26.15 -32.86 -3.89
C PRO A 15 26.46 -31.70 -2.94
N SER A 16 25.69 -30.60 -3.02
CA SER A 16 25.82 -29.53 -2.04
C SER A 16 25.47 -30.03 -0.63
N LEU A 17 26.02 -29.38 0.39
CA LEU A 17 25.78 -29.75 1.79
C LEU A 17 24.29 -29.80 2.13
N VAL A 18 23.51 -28.81 1.61
CA VAL A 18 22.08 -28.72 1.83
C VAL A 18 21.33 -29.90 1.20
N VAL A 19 21.62 -30.22 -0.06
CA VAL A 19 20.99 -31.36 -0.75
C VAL A 19 21.32 -32.67 -0.04
N ALA A 20 22.58 -32.84 0.43
CA ALA A 20 22.98 -34.00 1.20
C ALA A 20 22.25 -34.06 2.58
N ALA A 21 22.06 -32.93 3.26
CA ALA A 21 21.32 -32.87 4.52
C ALA A 21 19.81 -33.14 4.33
N ALA A 22 19.22 -32.58 3.29
CA ALA A 22 17.83 -32.87 2.90
C ALA A 22 17.64 -34.36 2.57
N SER A 23 18.61 -35.01 1.90
CA SER A 23 18.54 -36.47 1.63
C SER A 23 18.59 -37.31 2.93
N CYS A 24 19.29 -36.85 3.96
CA CYS A 24 19.25 -37.47 5.28
C CYS A 24 17.89 -37.34 5.95
N ALA A 25 17.25 -36.16 5.86
CA ALA A 25 15.93 -35.93 6.43
C ALA A 25 14.84 -36.79 5.75
N VAL A 26 14.86 -36.88 4.42
CA VAL A 26 13.86 -37.68 3.65
C VAL A 26 14.05 -39.18 3.83
N ARG A 27 15.28 -39.63 4.13
CA ARG A 27 15.60 -41.08 4.21
C ARG A 27 14.70 -41.84 5.20
N GLY A 28 14.27 -41.19 6.28
CA GLY A 28 13.35 -41.78 7.26
C GLY A 28 12.01 -42.18 6.64
N ALA A 29 11.39 -41.28 5.90
CA ALA A 29 10.09 -41.47 5.25
C ALA A 29 10.16 -42.49 4.10
N LEU A 30 11.23 -42.46 3.32
CA LEU A 30 11.39 -43.39 2.17
C LEU A 30 12.08 -44.72 2.53
N ARG A 31 12.51 -44.94 3.78
CA ARG A 31 13.25 -46.14 4.21
C ARG A 31 12.55 -47.46 3.88
N PRO A 32 11.24 -47.64 3.99
CA PRO A 32 10.55 -48.88 3.64
C PRO A 32 10.71 -49.28 2.17
N PHE A 33 10.75 -48.29 1.29
CA PHE A 33 10.82 -48.46 -0.17
C PHE A 33 12.26 -48.55 -0.69
N LEU A 34 13.21 -47.85 -0.08
CA LEU A 34 14.61 -47.88 -0.48
C LEU A 34 15.33 -49.22 -0.19
N ARG A 35 14.80 -50.05 0.71
CA ARG A 35 15.39 -51.33 1.09
C ARG A 35 15.03 -52.50 0.18
N ARG A 36 13.99 -52.35 -0.64
CA ARG A 36 13.44 -53.41 -1.49
C ARG A 36 13.62 -53.02 -2.96
N LYS A 37 14.46 -53.74 -3.69
CA LYS A 37 14.63 -53.48 -5.13
C LYS A 37 13.37 -53.86 -5.90
N GLY A 38 12.93 -52.99 -6.80
CA GLY A 38 11.85 -53.26 -7.76
C GLY A 38 10.41 -53.14 -7.22
N ILE A 39 10.20 -52.45 -6.10
CA ILE A 39 8.85 -52.12 -5.61
C ILE A 39 8.35 -50.86 -6.28
N ASP A 40 7.13 -50.92 -6.75
CA ASP A 40 6.36 -49.79 -7.23
C ASP A 40 5.77 -49.07 -6.02
N PHE A 41 5.89 -47.74 -6.00
CA PHE A 41 5.32 -46.92 -4.93
C PHE A 41 5.06 -45.48 -5.37
N ILE A 42 4.10 -44.82 -4.70
CA ILE A 42 3.82 -43.40 -4.81
C ILE A 42 4.05 -42.75 -3.43
N ALA A 43 4.96 -41.81 -3.34
CA ALA A 43 5.24 -41.06 -2.13
C ALA A 43 4.96 -39.56 -2.32
N ILE A 44 4.31 -38.94 -1.36
CA ILE A 44 4.08 -37.49 -1.32
C ILE A 44 4.83 -36.94 -0.11
N LEU A 45 5.73 -36.01 -0.36
CA LEU A 45 6.57 -35.38 0.65
C LEU A 45 6.20 -33.90 0.77
N ASN A 46 5.62 -33.52 1.90
CA ASN A 46 5.36 -32.14 2.23
C ASN A 46 6.60 -31.52 2.87
N VAL A 47 7.09 -30.41 2.32
CA VAL A 47 8.34 -29.75 2.73
C VAL A 47 8.10 -28.28 3.01
N ALA A 48 9.01 -27.63 3.73
CA ALA A 48 8.91 -26.20 4.02
C ALA A 48 8.97 -25.35 2.74
N GLU A 49 8.28 -24.20 2.74
CA GLU A 49 8.24 -23.26 1.61
C GLU A 49 9.65 -22.86 1.13
N GLY A 50 9.84 -22.72 -0.18
CA GLY A 50 11.10 -22.37 -0.82
C GLY A 50 12.15 -23.47 -0.80
N THR A 51 11.80 -24.72 -0.44
CA THR A 51 12.79 -25.82 -0.31
C THR A 51 12.53 -27.00 -1.26
N SER A 52 11.43 -27.00 -2.00
CA SER A 52 10.99 -28.12 -2.86
C SER A 52 12.07 -28.58 -3.85
N ASP A 53 12.79 -27.66 -4.49
CA ASP A 53 13.82 -28.00 -5.46
C ASP A 53 15.03 -28.69 -4.80
N TYR A 54 15.39 -28.29 -3.58
CA TYR A 54 16.44 -28.95 -2.82
C TYR A 54 16.06 -30.38 -2.42
N TYR A 55 14.81 -30.56 -1.97
CA TYR A 55 14.29 -31.89 -1.62
C TYR A 55 14.08 -32.77 -2.85
N ARG A 56 13.64 -32.22 -3.99
CA ARG A 56 13.59 -32.96 -5.26
C ARG A 56 14.96 -33.51 -5.64
N ARG A 57 15.99 -32.67 -5.61
CA ARG A 57 17.39 -33.11 -5.85
C ARG A 57 17.86 -34.11 -4.79
N ALA A 58 17.45 -33.95 -3.54
CA ALA A 58 17.82 -34.86 -2.47
C ALA A 58 17.19 -36.26 -2.65
N VAL A 59 15.94 -36.33 -3.09
CA VAL A 59 15.24 -37.58 -3.42
C VAL A 59 15.92 -38.25 -4.63
N SER A 60 16.25 -37.52 -5.66
CA SER A 60 16.97 -38.04 -6.84
C SER A 60 18.33 -38.66 -6.49
N LEU A 61 18.99 -38.21 -5.40
CA LEU A 61 20.21 -38.88 -4.89
C LEU A 61 19.94 -40.21 -4.18
N LEU A 62 18.74 -40.39 -3.63
CA LEU A 62 18.37 -41.61 -2.88
C LEU A 62 17.78 -42.69 -3.78
N ILE A 63 16.96 -42.29 -4.73
CA ILE A 63 16.41 -43.10 -5.79
C ILE A 63 17.48 -43.06 -6.89
N ARG A 64 18.35 -44.05 -6.99
CA ARG A 64 19.39 -44.08 -8.00
C ARG A 64 18.74 -44.00 -9.37
N ASP A 65 18.93 -42.88 -10.01
CA ASP A 65 18.51 -42.60 -11.37
C ASP A 65 19.08 -43.68 -12.32
N PRO A 66 18.22 -44.29 -13.11
CA PRO A 66 18.70 -45.07 -14.21
C PRO A 66 19.13 -44.15 -15.36
N ILE A 67 20.15 -44.50 -16.01
CA ILE A 67 20.62 -44.25 -17.37
C ILE A 67 19.79 -43.26 -18.22
N PRO A 68 20.47 -42.30 -18.89
CA PRO A 68 19.78 -41.36 -19.79
C PRO A 68 19.09 -42.14 -20.93
N VAL A 69 17.87 -41.83 -21.10
CA VAL A 69 16.89 -42.51 -21.92
C VAL A 69 17.10 -42.24 -23.41
N ASP A 70 17.14 -43.27 -24.20
CA ASP A 70 16.67 -43.27 -25.58
C ASP A 70 15.14 -43.20 -25.59
N GLU A 71 14.56 -42.55 -26.58
CA GLU A 71 13.15 -42.13 -26.66
C GLU A 71 12.06 -43.23 -26.47
N ASP A 72 12.44 -44.47 -26.29
CA ASP A 72 11.52 -45.63 -26.16
C ASP A 72 11.58 -46.36 -24.80
N CYS A 73 12.23 -45.81 -23.75
CA CYS A 73 12.34 -46.52 -22.46
C CYS A 73 11.46 -45.94 -21.36
N ASN A 74 10.72 -46.82 -20.70
CA ASN A 74 9.92 -46.56 -19.51
C ASN A 74 10.76 -45.94 -18.38
N GLU A 75 10.45 -44.73 -17.94
CA GLU A 75 11.05 -44.11 -16.76
C GLU A 75 10.76 -44.96 -15.50
N ILE A 76 11.83 -45.46 -14.86
CA ILE A 76 11.68 -46.30 -13.66
C ILE A 76 11.33 -45.47 -12.42
N ALA A 77 11.72 -44.21 -12.39
CA ALA A 77 11.41 -43.31 -11.27
C ALA A 77 11.19 -41.88 -11.73
N ILE A 78 10.13 -41.24 -11.22
CA ILE A 78 9.80 -39.83 -11.39
C ILE A 78 9.90 -39.12 -10.05
N VAL A 79 10.73 -38.07 -9.98
CA VAL A 79 10.81 -37.16 -8.84
C VAL A 79 10.47 -35.77 -9.32
N MET A 80 9.34 -35.24 -8.85
CA MET A 80 8.79 -33.98 -9.33
C MET A 80 8.54 -33.03 -8.16
N ALA A 81 8.94 -31.76 -8.32
CA ALA A 81 8.42 -30.67 -7.49
C ALA A 81 7.09 -30.24 -8.09
N VAL A 82 6.06 -30.14 -7.26
CA VAL A 82 4.73 -29.65 -7.67
C VAL A 82 4.73 -28.14 -7.57
N PRO A 83 4.51 -27.42 -8.68
CA PRO A 83 4.51 -25.95 -8.69
C PRO A 83 3.35 -25.38 -7.88
N ASP A 84 3.50 -24.12 -7.44
CA ASP A 84 2.42 -23.35 -6.84
C ASP A 84 1.32 -23.06 -7.88
N GLY A 85 0.09 -23.46 -7.57
CA GLY A 85 -1.08 -23.28 -8.40
C GLY A 85 -1.87 -24.58 -8.58
N PRO A 86 -3.11 -24.52 -9.12
CA PRO A 86 -3.89 -25.73 -9.37
C PRO A 86 -3.12 -26.58 -10.39
N PRO A 87 -2.75 -27.82 -10.02
CA PRO A 87 -1.96 -28.66 -10.90
C PRO A 87 -2.79 -29.01 -12.13
N ASP A 88 -2.19 -28.94 -13.30
CA ASP A 88 -2.74 -29.64 -14.47
C ASP A 88 -2.64 -31.14 -14.19
N ALA A 89 -3.73 -31.68 -13.66
CA ALA A 89 -3.80 -33.09 -13.29
C ALA A 89 -3.46 -34.01 -14.46
N ARG A 90 -3.81 -33.61 -15.70
CA ARG A 90 -3.50 -34.38 -16.92
C ARG A 90 -2.01 -34.45 -17.18
N ALA A 91 -1.28 -33.34 -17.06
CA ALA A 91 0.16 -33.32 -17.25
C ALA A 91 0.93 -34.17 -16.22
N ILE A 92 0.36 -34.31 -15.01
CA ILE A 92 0.89 -35.20 -13.98
C ILE A 92 0.59 -36.66 -14.33
N TYR A 93 -0.64 -36.99 -14.70
CA TYR A 93 -1.08 -38.36 -15.01
C TYR A 93 -0.41 -38.93 -16.28
N ASP A 94 -0.20 -38.12 -17.31
CA ASP A 94 0.48 -38.58 -18.54
C ASP A 94 1.93 -39.01 -18.27
N ARG A 95 2.62 -38.38 -17.33
CA ARG A 95 3.96 -38.78 -16.91
C ARG A 95 3.98 -40.05 -16.05
N PHE A 96 2.91 -40.34 -15.29
CA PHE A 96 2.83 -41.49 -14.39
C PHE A 96 2.54 -42.81 -15.09
N ARG A 97 2.13 -42.78 -16.36
CA ARG A 97 1.62 -43.97 -17.06
C ARG A 97 2.62 -45.13 -17.17
N TYR A 98 3.91 -44.81 -17.03
CA TYR A 98 5.00 -45.78 -17.21
C TYR A 98 5.98 -45.85 -16.02
N ALA A 99 5.84 -44.98 -15.02
CA ALA A 99 6.76 -44.91 -13.91
C ALA A 99 6.37 -45.91 -12.78
N ARG A 100 7.38 -46.63 -12.27
CA ARG A 100 7.22 -47.57 -11.14
C ARG A 100 7.40 -46.90 -9.78
N GLN A 101 8.19 -45.87 -9.70
CA GLN A 101 8.48 -45.15 -8.47
C GLN A 101 8.20 -43.65 -8.69
N ILE A 102 7.25 -43.13 -7.93
CA ILE A 102 6.79 -41.77 -8.06
C ILE A 102 6.99 -41.09 -6.72
N VAL A 103 7.75 -39.97 -6.72
CA VAL A 103 7.87 -39.11 -5.55
C VAL A 103 7.49 -37.69 -5.90
N LEU A 104 6.44 -37.23 -5.27
CA LEU A 104 5.96 -35.85 -5.38
C LEU A 104 6.49 -35.04 -4.19
N VAL A 105 7.15 -33.94 -4.45
CA VAL A 105 7.59 -33.00 -3.43
C VAL A 105 6.74 -31.75 -3.55
N THR A 106 6.01 -31.41 -2.50
CA THR A 106 5.14 -30.24 -2.47
C THR A 106 5.43 -29.38 -1.26
N GLU A 107 5.21 -28.08 -1.38
CA GLU A 107 5.25 -27.13 -0.27
C GLU A 107 3.87 -26.90 0.33
N ARG A 108 2.82 -27.25 -0.41
CA ARG A 108 1.42 -27.15 0.02
C ARG A 108 0.65 -28.38 -0.40
N MET A 109 0.11 -29.09 0.58
CA MET A 109 -0.68 -30.30 0.33
C MET A 109 -1.94 -30.04 -0.50
N GLU A 110 -2.44 -28.81 -0.51
CA GLU A 110 -3.59 -28.38 -1.32
C GLU A 110 -3.32 -28.50 -2.82
N ASN A 111 -2.08 -28.38 -3.23
CA ASN A 111 -1.66 -28.48 -4.63
C ASN A 111 -1.62 -29.92 -5.17
N ILE A 112 -1.86 -30.91 -4.33
CA ILE A 112 -1.90 -32.32 -4.74
C ILE A 112 -3.36 -32.74 -4.96
N PRO A 113 -3.74 -33.28 -6.14
CA PRO A 113 -5.05 -33.82 -6.41
C PRO A 113 -5.48 -34.90 -5.40
N SER A 114 -6.78 -34.94 -5.08
CA SER A 114 -7.35 -35.89 -4.11
C SER A 114 -7.11 -37.36 -4.50
N GLU A 115 -7.16 -37.64 -5.79
CA GLU A 115 -6.94 -38.96 -6.36
C GLU A 115 -5.49 -39.46 -6.13
N LEU A 116 -4.51 -38.56 -6.26
CA LEU A 116 -3.12 -38.89 -5.98
C LEU A 116 -2.85 -39.06 -4.49
N LYS A 117 -3.53 -38.29 -3.63
CA LYS A 117 -3.46 -38.48 -2.18
C LYS A 117 -4.03 -39.85 -1.80
N ALA A 118 -5.11 -40.27 -2.43
CA ALA A 118 -5.73 -41.56 -2.20
C ALA A 118 -4.89 -42.76 -2.73
N ALA A 119 -4.10 -42.53 -3.79
CA ALA A 119 -3.24 -43.55 -4.39
C ALA A 119 -1.83 -43.61 -3.76
N ALA A 120 -1.48 -42.70 -2.85
CA ALA A 120 -0.15 -42.62 -2.27
C ALA A 120 0.06 -43.72 -1.20
N ASP A 121 1.16 -44.47 -1.32
CA ASP A 121 1.62 -45.42 -0.33
C ASP A 121 2.17 -44.75 0.94
N VAL A 122 2.68 -43.53 0.81
CA VAL A 122 3.13 -42.72 1.94
C VAL A 122 2.90 -41.23 1.66
N ILE A 123 2.36 -40.55 2.65
CA ILE A 123 2.30 -39.07 2.73
C ILE A 123 3.06 -38.70 4.00
N ALA A 124 4.14 -37.95 3.85
CA ALA A 124 5.00 -37.60 4.97
C ALA A 124 5.31 -36.08 4.98
N GLU A 125 5.21 -35.49 6.15
CA GLU A 125 5.75 -34.17 6.43
C GLU A 125 7.23 -34.30 6.76
N ILE A 126 8.07 -33.58 6.03
CA ILE A 126 9.53 -33.68 6.15
C ILE A 126 10.03 -32.47 6.93
N PRO A 127 10.52 -32.67 8.16
CA PRO A 127 11.07 -31.56 8.94
C PRO A 127 12.35 -31.04 8.31
N SER A 128 12.68 -29.79 8.60
CA SER A 128 13.98 -29.20 8.22
C SER A 128 15.14 -30.03 8.78
N PRO A 129 16.28 -30.12 8.06
CA PRO A 129 17.42 -30.92 8.49
C PRO A 129 17.95 -30.49 9.86
N SER A 130 18.09 -31.45 10.77
CA SER A 130 18.68 -31.26 12.10
C SER A 130 20.21 -31.14 12.03
N ALA A 131 20.84 -30.77 13.15
CA ALA A 131 22.30 -30.75 13.28
C ALA A 131 22.95 -32.12 12.92
N ASP A 132 22.32 -33.22 13.32
CA ASP A 132 22.80 -34.59 13.01
C ASP A 132 22.74 -34.85 11.50
N HIS A 133 21.73 -34.36 10.81
CA HIS A 133 21.64 -34.44 9.35
C HIS A 133 22.79 -33.66 8.67
N TYR A 134 23.15 -32.46 9.14
CA TYR A 134 24.29 -31.70 8.63
C TYR A 134 25.63 -32.39 8.93
N MET A 135 25.79 -33.00 10.10
CA MET A 135 26.95 -33.81 10.46
C MET A 135 27.13 -35.01 9.52
N ALA A 136 26.04 -35.76 9.28
CA ALA A 136 26.07 -36.89 8.35
C ALA A 136 26.31 -36.43 6.90
N ALA A 137 25.64 -35.37 6.48
CA ALA A 137 25.74 -34.81 5.13
C ALA A 137 27.14 -34.28 4.79
N SER A 138 27.90 -33.79 5.77
CA SER A 138 29.24 -33.25 5.56
C SER A 138 30.20 -34.26 4.92
N ARG A 139 30.04 -35.54 5.23
CA ARG A 139 30.83 -36.66 4.66
C ARG A 139 30.48 -36.86 3.19
N VAL A 140 29.20 -36.83 2.84
CA VAL A 140 28.71 -37.05 1.47
C VAL A 140 29.06 -35.84 0.58
N ALA A 141 28.89 -34.64 1.10
CA ALA A 141 29.21 -33.39 0.41
C ALA A 141 30.70 -33.06 0.39
N LYS A 142 31.57 -33.90 1.01
CA LYS A 142 33.02 -33.70 1.14
C LYS A 142 33.39 -32.35 1.79
N VAL A 143 32.58 -31.85 2.72
CA VAL A 143 32.82 -30.64 3.50
C VAL A 143 33.60 -31.00 4.76
N ARG A 144 34.86 -30.56 4.85
CA ARG A 144 35.74 -30.86 5.99
C ARG A 144 35.56 -29.85 7.13
N GLY A 145 35.76 -30.28 8.38
CA GLY A 145 35.78 -29.41 9.55
C GLY A 145 34.39 -29.16 10.15
N MET A 146 33.39 -29.99 9.84
CA MET A 146 32.06 -29.92 10.47
C MET A 146 32.16 -30.36 11.94
N THR A 147 31.67 -29.52 12.85
CA THR A 147 31.54 -29.82 14.27
C THR A 147 30.07 -29.75 14.70
N PRO A 148 29.68 -30.35 15.83
CA PRO A 148 28.28 -30.25 16.31
C PRO A 148 27.79 -28.81 16.48
N GLU A 149 28.67 -27.91 16.90
CA GLU A 149 28.35 -26.48 17.08
C GLU A 149 28.08 -25.79 15.72
N ILE A 150 28.92 -26.11 14.71
CA ILE A 150 28.72 -25.59 13.33
C ILE A 150 27.43 -26.18 12.75
N ALA A 151 27.18 -27.45 12.92
CA ALA A 151 25.99 -28.12 12.42
C ALA A 151 24.73 -27.54 13.06
N SER A 152 24.73 -27.32 14.37
CA SER A 152 23.64 -26.63 15.08
C SER A 152 23.43 -25.20 14.59
N LEU A 153 24.53 -24.47 14.33
CA LEU A 153 24.43 -23.11 13.78
C LEU A 153 23.77 -23.12 12.38
N LEU A 154 24.07 -24.08 11.53
CA LEU A 154 23.53 -24.15 10.17
C LEU A 154 22.01 -24.38 10.14
N THR A 155 21.41 -24.98 11.16
CA THR A 155 19.94 -25.14 11.22
C THR A 155 19.19 -23.80 11.29
N GLY A 156 19.83 -22.72 11.69
CA GLY A 156 19.26 -21.37 11.73
C GLY A 156 19.36 -20.57 10.43
N PHE A 157 19.87 -21.15 9.33
CA PHE A 157 20.02 -20.48 8.05
C PHE A 157 19.13 -21.09 6.97
N SER A 158 18.68 -20.26 6.02
CA SER A 158 17.97 -20.75 4.84
C SER A 158 18.85 -21.63 3.96
N PHE A 159 18.24 -22.55 3.22
CA PHE A 159 18.94 -23.46 2.30
C PHE A 159 19.76 -22.69 1.26
N ASP A 160 19.24 -21.60 0.73
CA ASP A 160 19.95 -20.76 -0.24
C ASP A 160 21.19 -20.09 0.35
N ALA A 161 21.11 -19.61 1.59
CA ALA A 161 22.26 -19.03 2.27
C ALA A 161 23.37 -20.04 2.48
N ILE A 162 23.02 -21.25 2.89
CA ILE A 162 23.99 -22.35 3.07
C ILE A 162 24.56 -22.79 1.71
N ALA A 163 23.70 -23.01 0.71
CA ALA A 163 24.10 -23.50 -0.61
C ALA A 163 25.00 -22.51 -1.35
N SER A 164 24.75 -21.21 -1.21
CA SER A 164 25.58 -20.18 -1.83
C SER A 164 26.95 -20.02 -1.16
N THR A 165 27.05 -20.28 0.15
CA THR A 165 28.22 -19.94 0.96
C THR A 165 29.11 -21.15 1.24
N VAL A 166 28.51 -22.32 1.54
CA VAL A 166 29.23 -23.55 1.89
C VAL A 166 29.50 -24.39 0.64
N ARG A 167 30.75 -24.42 0.20
CA ARG A 167 31.19 -25.19 -0.96
C ARG A 167 32.33 -26.14 -0.56
N SER A 168 32.43 -27.30 -1.21
CA SER A 168 33.48 -28.28 -0.94
C SER A 168 34.91 -27.75 -1.14
N THR A 169 35.08 -26.73 -1.97
CA THR A 169 36.35 -26.06 -2.29
C THR A 169 36.72 -24.94 -1.33
N ARG A 170 35.83 -24.56 -0.42
CA ARG A 170 36.05 -23.44 0.50
C ARG A 170 36.18 -23.93 1.95
N PRO A 171 37.11 -23.38 2.75
CA PRO A 171 37.18 -23.71 4.18
C PRO A 171 35.88 -23.41 4.89
N LEU A 172 35.32 -24.38 5.61
CA LEU A 172 34.02 -24.27 6.28
C LEU A 172 33.98 -23.11 7.27
N LEU A 173 35.05 -22.90 8.04
CA LEU A 173 35.13 -21.76 8.98
C LEU A 173 35.04 -20.40 8.28
N SER A 174 35.54 -20.28 7.05
CA SER A 174 35.39 -19.06 6.25
C SER A 174 33.93 -18.86 5.80
N ALA A 175 33.25 -19.92 5.38
CA ALA A 175 31.86 -19.91 5.03
C ALA A 175 30.96 -19.56 6.23
N VAL A 176 31.25 -20.14 7.40
CA VAL A 176 30.53 -19.83 8.66
C VAL A 176 30.74 -18.37 9.09
N ARG A 177 31.96 -17.83 8.95
CA ARG A 177 32.20 -16.40 9.22
C ARG A 177 31.37 -15.51 8.28
N GLN A 178 31.26 -15.88 7.02
CA GLN A 178 30.49 -15.12 6.05
C GLN A 178 28.98 -15.22 6.35
N LEU A 179 28.47 -16.39 6.72
CA LEU A 179 27.09 -16.56 7.18
C LEU A 179 26.81 -15.72 8.45
N LYS A 180 27.71 -15.75 9.44
CA LYS A 180 27.58 -14.89 10.62
C LYS A 180 27.65 -13.40 10.27
N LYS A 181 28.52 -13.02 9.33
CA LYS A 181 28.61 -11.64 8.86
C LYS A 181 27.33 -11.18 8.17
N SER A 182 26.68 -12.06 7.39
CA SER A 182 25.38 -11.73 6.78
C SER A 182 24.26 -11.53 7.81
N ILE A 183 24.26 -12.23 8.95
CA ILE A 183 23.35 -11.96 10.07
C ILE A 183 23.66 -10.57 10.67
N VAL A 184 24.92 -10.30 11.00
CA VAL A 184 25.34 -9.01 11.59
C VAL A 184 25.09 -7.86 10.62
N GLU A 185 25.22 -8.06 9.32
CA GLU A 185 24.85 -7.08 8.30
C GLU A 185 23.33 -6.93 8.22
N ALA A 186 22.56 -8.01 8.29
CA ALA A 186 21.09 -7.93 8.37
C ALA A 186 20.62 -7.22 9.65
N GLU A 187 21.30 -7.44 10.78
CA GLU A 187 21.03 -6.72 12.03
C GLU A 187 21.42 -5.23 11.95
N LYS A 188 22.46 -4.86 11.20
CA LYS A 188 22.76 -3.44 10.88
C LYS A 188 21.70 -2.78 10.00
N PHE A 189 20.90 -3.55 9.29
CA PHE A 189 19.80 -3.08 8.46
C PHE A 189 18.45 -3.08 9.18
N ALA A 190 18.36 -3.73 10.34
CA ALA A 190 17.17 -3.64 11.16
C ALA A 190 17.07 -2.20 11.72
N PRO A 191 15.91 -1.56 11.59
CA PRO A 191 15.70 -0.25 12.21
C PRO A 191 15.85 -0.41 13.71
N ALA A 192 16.61 0.50 14.35
CA ALA A 192 16.74 0.49 15.81
C ALA A 192 15.36 0.71 16.45
N ALA A 193 14.98 -0.12 17.41
CA ALA A 193 13.86 0.19 18.27
C ALA A 193 14.24 1.38 19.16
N VAL A 194 13.38 2.37 19.18
CA VAL A 194 13.61 3.60 19.94
C VAL A 194 12.47 3.74 20.93
N LYS A 195 12.77 3.96 22.21
CA LYS A 195 11.76 4.50 23.12
C LYS A 195 11.40 5.89 22.60
N PRO A 196 10.16 6.09 22.15
CA PRO A 196 9.81 7.35 21.53
C PRO A 196 9.93 8.48 22.57
N LYS A 197 10.50 9.61 22.13
CA LYS A 197 10.58 10.83 22.91
C LYS A 197 9.59 11.82 22.30
N GLY A 198 8.68 12.35 23.11
CA GLY A 198 7.71 13.32 22.62
C GLY A 198 6.38 13.26 23.37
N PRO A 199 5.37 13.98 22.87
CA PRO A 199 4.06 14.03 23.50
C PRO A 199 3.36 12.66 23.40
N ARG A 200 2.39 12.46 24.30
CA ARG A 200 1.42 11.37 24.21
C ARG A 200 0.23 11.79 23.34
N LEU A 201 -0.56 10.84 22.86
CA LEU A 201 -1.76 11.14 22.06
C LEU A 201 -2.78 11.99 22.82
N GLU A 202 -2.86 11.81 24.13
CA GLU A 202 -3.73 12.58 25.01
C GLU A 202 -3.45 14.09 24.91
N GLU A 203 -2.18 14.44 24.74
CA GLU A 203 -1.69 15.82 24.67
C GLU A 203 -1.78 16.43 23.26
N MET A 204 -2.06 15.60 22.23
CA MET A 204 -2.09 16.05 20.84
C MET A 204 -3.48 16.49 20.40
N ALA A 205 -3.54 17.55 19.60
CA ALA A 205 -4.75 18.07 18.98
C ALA A 205 -4.83 17.72 17.48
N GLY A 206 -6.04 17.60 16.96
CA GLY A 206 -6.28 17.55 15.51
C GLY A 206 -6.19 16.17 14.85
N TYR A 207 -6.18 15.08 15.60
CA TYR A 207 -6.11 13.72 15.06
C TYR A 207 -7.46 12.99 15.00
N GLY A 208 -8.57 13.61 15.47
CA GLY A 208 -9.92 13.06 15.33
C GLY A 208 -10.03 11.57 15.63
N ALA A 209 -10.56 10.80 14.67
CA ALA A 209 -10.76 9.35 14.79
C ALA A 209 -9.45 8.58 15.06
N ALA A 210 -8.33 9.05 14.52
CA ALA A 210 -7.02 8.43 14.78
C ALA A 210 -6.65 8.50 16.28
N LYS A 211 -6.92 9.62 16.96
CA LYS A 211 -6.68 9.74 18.39
C LYS A 211 -7.55 8.78 19.18
N THR A 212 -8.83 8.67 18.86
CA THR A 212 -9.76 7.75 19.53
C THR A 212 -9.30 6.31 19.40
N TRP A 213 -8.99 5.87 18.18
CA TRP A 213 -8.47 4.52 17.93
C TRP A 213 -7.17 4.24 18.68
N GLY A 214 -6.23 5.20 18.68
CA GLY A 214 -4.94 5.01 19.35
C GLY A 214 -5.05 4.91 20.88
N LEU A 215 -6.00 5.62 21.49
CA LEU A 215 -6.27 5.53 22.92
C LEU A 215 -6.93 4.19 23.27
N GLN A 216 -7.88 3.71 22.46
CA GLN A 216 -8.47 2.38 22.60
C GLN A 216 -7.39 1.29 22.50
N LEU A 217 -6.52 1.36 21.51
CA LEU A 217 -5.40 0.43 21.38
C LEU A 217 -4.47 0.45 22.61
N ALA A 218 -4.25 1.63 23.21
CA ALA A 218 -3.43 1.74 24.42
C ALA A 218 -4.10 1.05 25.63
N ASP A 219 -5.44 1.11 25.70
CA ASP A 219 -6.22 0.40 26.72
C ASP A 219 -6.17 -1.12 26.50
N ASP A 220 -6.38 -1.57 25.26
CA ASP A 220 -6.36 -2.99 24.89
C ASP A 220 -4.98 -3.61 25.14
N LEU A 221 -3.89 -2.92 24.77
CA LEU A 221 -2.53 -3.40 25.06
C LEU A 221 -2.23 -3.49 26.56
N ARG A 222 -2.82 -2.60 27.39
CA ARG A 222 -2.72 -2.70 28.84
C ARG A 222 -3.47 -3.89 29.40
N ALA A 223 -4.71 -4.11 28.92
CA ALA A 223 -5.53 -5.25 29.32
C ALA A 223 -4.89 -6.58 28.88
N TRP A 224 -4.33 -6.64 27.67
CA TRP A 224 -3.59 -7.80 27.20
C TRP A 224 -2.34 -8.10 28.06
N LYS A 225 -1.54 -7.07 28.40
CA LYS A 225 -0.38 -7.23 29.31
C LYS A 225 -0.78 -7.71 30.69
N ALA A 226 -1.97 -7.34 31.15
CA ALA A 226 -2.54 -7.81 32.42
C ALA A 226 -3.12 -9.22 32.33
N GLY A 227 -3.25 -9.80 31.13
CA GLY A 227 -3.88 -11.12 30.89
C GLY A 227 -5.41 -11.11 30.97
N GLU A 228 -6.03 -9.94 30.84
CA GLU A 228 -7.48 -9.73 30.90
C GLU A 228 -8.16 -10.06 29.57
N ILE A 229 -7.47 -9.84 28.45
CA ILE A 229 -7.94 -10.15 27.09
C ILE A 229 -6.90 -10.96 26.32
N SER A 230 -7.35 -11.69 25.28
CA SER A 230 -6.47 -12.41 24.37
C SER A 230 -5.84 -11.49 23.32
N TRP A 231 -4.73 -11.91 22.69
CA TRP A 231 -4.13 -11.16 21.58
C TRP A 231 -5.08 -11.06 20.36
N GLU A 232 -6.02 -11.97 20.25
CA GLU A 232 -7.01 -11.99 19.17
C GLU A 232 -8.00 -10.83 19.26
N ASP A 233 -8.21 -10.29 20.46
CA ASP A 233 -9.11 -9.17 20.74
C ASP A 233 -8.43 -7.81 20.55
N VAL A 234 -7.11 -7.77 20.36
CA VAL A 234 -6.35 -6.54 20.14
C VAL A 234 -6.31 -6.19 18.64
N ASP A 235 -6.54 -4.92 18.29
CA ASP A 235 -6.31 -4.41 16.93
C ASP A 235 -4.84 -4.58 16.53
N ARG A 236 -4.58 -5.46 15.54
CA ARG A 236 -3.22 -5.88 15.16
C ARG A 236 -2.60 -5.01 14.10
N GLY A 237 -3.38 -4.16 13.43
CA GLY A 237 -2.83 -3.29 12.41
C GLY A 237 -3.79 -2.27 11.84
N ALA A 238 -3.23 -1.09 11.54
CA ALA A 238 -3.95 0.01 10.91
C ALA A 238 -3.15 0.63 9.77
N LEU A 239 -3.86 1.20 8.79
CA LEU A 239 -3.29 2.03 7.73
C LEU A 239 -3.72 3.49 7.92
N LEU A 240 -2.76 4.34 8.26
CA LEU A 240 -2.95 5.78 8.33
C LEU A 240 -2.87 6.39 6.94
N HIS A 241 -3.86 7.16 6.55
CA HIS A 241 -3.81 7.89 5.29
C HIS A 241 -4.14 9.38 5.48
N GLY A 242 -3.70 10.21 4.55
CA GLY A 242 -3.97 11.65 4.58
C GLY A 242 -2.90 12.45 3.86
N PRO A 243 -3.12 13.75 3.67
CA PRO A 243 -2.20 14.61 2.94
C PRO A 243 -0.76 14.58 3.49
N PRO A 244 0.26 14.90 2.66
CA PRO A 244 1.62 15.01 3.15
C PRO A 244 1.74 16.11 4.21
N GLY A 245 2.62 15.88 5.20
CA GLY A 245 2.86 16.86 6.26
C GLY A 245 1.80 16.92 7.38
N CYS A 246 0.77 16.06 7.37
CA CYS A 246 -0.25 16.00 8.44
C CYS A 246 0.22 15.34 9.74
N GLY A 247 1.48 14.88 9.81
CA GLY A 247 2.05 14.33 11.05
C GLY A 247 1.81 12.84 11.28
N LYS A 248 1.66 12.01 10.24
CA LYS A 248 1.50 10.55 10.36
C LYS A 248 2.62 9.89 11.17
N THR A 249 3.87 10.27 10.92
CA THR A 249 5.04 9.77 11.67
C THR A 249 5.05 10.28 13.12
N THR A 250 4.63 11.53 13.35
CA THR A 250 4.49 12.11 14.69
C THR A 250 3.41 11.39 15.50
N TYR A 251 2.29 11.05 14.84
CA TYR A 251 1.23 10.25 15.43
C TYR A 251 1.74 8.87 15.87
N ALA A 252 2.50 8.17 15.03
CA ALA A 252 3.06 6.86 15.39
C ALA A 252 3.98 6.92 16.62
N GLN A 253 4.76 7.99 16.76
CA GLN A 253 5.58 8.23 17.96
C GLN A 253 4.73 8.47 19.20
N ALA A 254 3.70 9.31 19.08
CA ALA A 254 2.79 9.60 20.19
C ALA A 254 1.95 8.37 20.58
N LEU A 255 1.53 7.57 19.60
CA LEU A 255 0.84 6.29 19.84
C LEU A 255 1.70 5.34 20.67
N ALA A 256 2.95 5.14 20.29
CA ALA A 256 3.86 4.26 21.02
C ALA A 256 4.13 4.77 22.46
N ASN A 257 4.19 6.11 22.65
CA ASN A 257 4.27 6.72 23.97
C ASN A 257 3.02 6.46 24.83
N SER A 258 1.81 6.58 24.24
CA SER A 258 0.56 6.33 24.97
C SER A 258 0.36 4.86 25.31
N CYS A 259 0.81 3.96 24.43
CA CYS A 259 0.80 2.51 24.65
C CYS A 259 1.91 2.03 25.61
N ASP A 260 2.89 2.86 25.92
CA ASP A 260 4.11 2.51 26.68
C ASP A 260 4.81 1.27 26.09
N VAL A 261 5.11 1.34 24.79
CA VAL A 261 5.79 0.28 24.02
C VAL A 261 6.91 0.86 23.16
N ASP A 262 7.82 -0.01 22.73
CA ASP A 262 8.89 0.37 21.81
C ASP A 262 8.34 0.63 20.40
N LEU A 263 8.95 1.60 19.71
CA LEU A 263 8.64 1.93 18.31
C LEU A 263 9.77 1.49 17.39
N VAL A 264 9.43 0.66 16.41
CA VAL A 264 10.31 0.29 15.30
C VAL A 264 9.85 1.05 14.06
N VAL A 265 10.69 1.96 13.55
CA VAL A 265 10.36 2.79 12.39
C VAL A 265 11.00 2.22 11.14
N ALA A 266 10.20 1.87 10.18
CA ALA A 266 10.59 1.38 8.86
C ALA A 266 10.05 2.28 7.74
N SER A 267 10.58 2.17 6.52
CA SER A 267 10.08 2.88 5.34
C SER A 267 10.20 1.97 4.12
N ALA A 268 9.11 1.82 3.40
CA ALA A 268 9.06 1.02 2.18
C ALA A 268 10.01 1.58 1.11
N ALA A 269 10.08 2.91 0.95
CA ALA A 269 11.00 3.54 0.03
C ALA A 269 12.48 3.31 0.39
N ARG A 270 12.83 3.30 1.67
CA ARG A 270 14.21 2.95 2.11
C ARG A 270 14.57 1.50 1.82
N TRP A 271 13.62 0.59 1.91
CA TRP A 271 13.84 -0.80 1.51
C TRP A 271 14.08 -0.90 0.01
N GLN A 272 13.29 -0.17 -0.80
CA GLN A 272 13.42 -0.12 -2.26
C GLN A 272 14.77 0.46 -2.73
N ALA A 273 15.29 1.47 -2.04
CA ALA A 273 16.58 2.10 -2.34
C ALA A 273 17.78 1.14 -2.26
N LYS A 274 17.63 -0.09 -1.74
CA LYS A 274 18.67 -1.12 -1.68
C LYS A 274 18.89 -1.89 -2.99
N GLY A 275 18.03 -1.68 -3.98
CA GLY A 275 18.22 -2.03 -5.39
C GLY A 275 17.86 -3.46 -5.77
N HIS A 276 18.14 -4.48 -4.95
CA HIS A 276 17.84 -5.87 -5.28
C HIS A 276 16.69 -6.42 -4.43
N LEU A 277 15.77 -7.16 -5.07
CA LEU A 277 14.61 -7.77 -4.41
C LEU A 277 14.99 -8.55 -3.14
N GLY A 278 16.05 -9.35 -3.21
CA GLY A 278 16.52 -10.12 -2.06
C GLY A 278 16.93 -9.26 -0.87
N ASP A 279 17.52 -8.08 -1.10
CA ASP A 279 17.92 -7.16 -0.04
C ASP A 279 16.73 -6.36 0.50
N TYR A 280 15.75 -6.07 -0.37
CA TYR A 280 14.46 -5.52 0.02
C TYR A 280 13.74 -6.43 1.02
N LEU A 281 13.51 -7.69 0.63
CA LEU A 281 12.82 -8.69 1.47
C LEU A 281 13.56 -8.97 2.78
N LYS A 282 14.89 -9.01 2.75
CA LYS A 282 15.72 -9.14 3.97
C LYS A 282 15.52 -7.96 4.91
N ALA A 283 15.52 -6.73 4.41
CA ALA A 283 15.35 -5.53 5.22
C ALA A 283 13.94 -5.47 5.84
N MET A 284 12.93 -5.85 5.07
CA MET A 284 11.55 -5.96 5.53
C MET A 284 11.42 -6.99 6.65
N ARG A 285 11.85 -8.24 6.43
CA ARG A 285 11.83 -9.31 7.43
C ARG A 285 12.65 -8.95 8.69
N ALA A 286 13.76 -8.23 8.53
CA ALA A 286 14.57 -7.75 9.66
C ALA A 286 13.80 -6.74 10.53
N ALA A 287 12.98 -5.85 9.93
CA ALA A 287 12.15 -4.91 10.68
C ALA A 287 11.07 -5.64 11.50
N PHE A 288 10.37 -6.63 10.91
CA PHE A 288 9.41 -7.47 11.64
C PHE A 288 10.08 -8.30 12.75
N SER A 289 11.24 -8.89 12.47
CA SER A 289 12.01 -9.63 13.48
C SER A 289 12.45 -8.73 14.65
N GLN A 290 12.84 -7.49 14.35
CA GLN A 290 13.19 -6.52 15.39
C GLN A 290 11.98 -6.15 16.24
N ALA A 291 10.81 -5.92 15.63
CA ALA A 291 9.58 -5.65 16.37
C ALA A 291 9.19 -6.84 17.25
N LYS A 292 9.28 -8.08 16.75
CA LYS A 292 9.04 -9.30 17.55
C LYS A 292 9.99 -9.41 18.76
N LYS A 293 11.28 -9.07 18.59
CA LYS A 293 12.27 -9.08 19.70
C LYS A 293 11.95 -8.04 20.79
N GLN A 294 11.24 -6.98 20.46
CA GLN A 294 10.86 -5.88 21.34
C GLN A 294 9.39 -5.95 21.77
N SER A 295 8.72 -7.11 21.58
CA SER A 295 7.32 -7.28 21.95
C SER A 295 7.11 -7.01 23.45
N PRO A 296 6.09 -6.22 23.83
CA PRO A 296 5.15 -5.53 22.97
C PRO A 296 5.73 -4.30 22.30
N SER A 297 5.46 -4.16 20.99
CA SER A 297 6.02 -3.07 20.18
C SER A 297 5.05 -2.60 19.08
N ILE A 298 5.29 -1.40 18.57
CA ILE A 298 4.64 -0.90 17.36
C ILE A 298 5.67 -0.89 16.21
N LEU A 299 5.35 -1.56 15.11
CA LEU A 299 6.08 -1.45 13.85
C LEU A 299 5.39 -0.42 12.95
N PHE A 300 6.02 0.73 12.78
CA PHE A 300 5.54 1.77 11.86
C PHE A 300 6.22 1.64 10.51
N ILE A 301 5.43 1.51 9.44
CA ILE A 301 5.92 1.40 8.05
C ILE A 301 5.46 2.65 7.30
N ASP A 302 6.40 3.55 7.01
CA ASP A 302 6.12 4.77 6.24
C ASP A 302 6.16 4.51 4.74
N GLU A 303 5.48 5.39 3.97
CA GLU A 303 5.47 5.37 2.50
C GLU A 303 4.98 4.05 1.91
N CYS A 304 3.90 3.48 2.47
CA CYS A 304 3.32 2.22 2.00
C CYS A 304 2.83 2.28 0.54
N ASP A 305 2.57 3.46 0.00
CA ASP A 305 2.29 3.68 -1.43
C ASP A 305 3.43 3.23 -2.36
N SER A 306 4.66 3.14 -1.85
CA SER A 306 5.81 2.57 -2.58
C SER A 306 5.67 1.07 -2.90
N PHE A 307 4.81 0.33 -2.21
CA PHE A 307 4.52 -1.08 -2.54
C PHE A 307 3.72 -1.20 -3.84
N GLY A 308 2.84 -0.22 -4.12
CA GLY A 308 1.90 -0.25 -5.23
C GLY A 308 0.82 -1.33 -5.06
N ASP A 309 0.14 -1.61 -6.18
CA ASP A 309 -0.89 -2.65 -6.30
C ASP A 309 -0.38 -3.71 -7.30
N ARG A 310 -0.43 -4.99 -6.93
CA ARG A 310 0.06 -6.11 -7.77
C ARG A 310 -0.77 -6.32 -9.03
N ASP A 311 -2.02 -5.82 -9.06
CA ASP A 311 -2.94 -5.97 -10.20
C ASP A 311 -2.92 -4.76 -11.14
N ARG A 312 -2.26 -3.64 -10.77
CA ARG A 312 -2.08 -2.48 -11.64
C ARG A 312 -0.97 -2.71 -12.64
N GLY A 313 -1.28 -2.45 -13.92
CA GLY A 313 -0.41 -2.75 -15.06
C GLY A 313 0.92 -2.00 -15.07
N GLY A 314 1.93 -2.67 -15.65
CA GLY A 314 3.29 -2.19 -15.93
C GLY A 314 3.99 -3.25 -16.77
N ASP A 315 5.24 -3.03 -17.20
CA ASP A 315 6.07 -4.05 -17.86
C ASP A 315 6.16 -5.31 -16.98
N ASP A 316 6.18 -6.48 -17.60
CA ASP A 316 6.11 -7.78 -16.92
C ASP A 316 7.18 -7.93 -15.82
N ASP A 317 8.39 -7.44 -16.02
CA ASP A 317 9.49 -7.50 -15.04
C ASP A 317 9.20 -6.68 -13.76
N HIS A 318 8.54 -5.51 -13.90
CA HIS A 318 8.15 -4.68 -12.75
C HIS A 318 6.93 -5.22 -12.01
N ARG A 319 6.11 -6.00 -12.68
CA ARG A 319 4.91 -6.65 -12.14
C ARG A 319 5.30 -7.80 -11.22
N ASP A 320 6.22 -8.67 -11.67
CA ASP A 320 6.71 -9.79 -10.87
C ASP A 320 7.50 -9.31 -9.65
N TYR A 321 8.27 -8.24 -9.78
CA TYR A 321 8.95 -7.60 -8.65
C TYR A 321 7.94 -7.13 -7.59
N ARG A 322 6.93 -6.34 -7.97
CA ARG A 322 5.89 -5.84 -7.05
C ARG A 322 5.12 -6.97 -6.39
N ARG A 323 4.72 -7.98 -7.18
CA ARG A 323 4.02 -9.17 -6.66
C ARG A 323 4.82 -9.88 -5.58
N GLN A 324 6.13 -10.07 -5.77
CA GLN A 324 7.00 -10.73 -4.79
C GLN A 324 7.18 -9.88 -3.53
N VAL A 325 7.29 -8.56 -3.66
CA VAL A 325 7.37 -7.64 -2.51
C VAL A 325 6.08 -7.69 -1.68
N ILE A 326 4.92 -7.58 -2.34
CA ILE A 326 3.62 -7.61 -1.66
C ILE A 326 3.39 -8.98 -1.00
N ASN A 327 3.70 -10.08 -1.67
CA ASN A 327 3.59 -11.43 -1.08
C ASN A 327 4.48 -11.58 0.15
N GLY A 328 5.72 -11.09 0.12
CA GLY A 328 6.59 -11.09 1.28
C GLY A 328 6.08 -10.23 2.45
N LEU A 329 5.40 -9.12 2.14
CA LEU A 329 4.74 -8.30 3.18
C LEU A 329 3.51 -9.03 3.75
N LEU A 330 2.71 -9.66 2.89
CA LEU A 330 1.54 -10.45 3.31
C LEU A 330 1.95 -11.61 4.22
N GLU A 331 3.06 -12.31 3.91
CA GLU A 331 3.67 -13.33 4.76
C GLU A 331 4.03 -12.75 6.14
N CYS A 332 4.74 -11.62 6.20
CA CYS A 332 5.11 -10.97 7.45
C CYS A 332 3.90 -10.45 8.26
N LEU A 333 2.80 -10.08 7.60
CA LEU A 333 1.56 -9.62 8.22
C LEU A 333 0.62 -10.76 8.64
N ASP A 334 0.89 -11.98 8.22
CA ASP A 334 0.02 -13.11 8.52
C ASP A 334 0.00 -13.39 10.04
N PRO A 335 -1.17 -13.48 10.66
CA PRO A 335 -1.29 -13.83 12.08
C PRO A 335 -0.67 -15.18 12.44
N ALA A 336 -0.68 -16.15 11.52
CA ALA A 336 -0.10 -17.49 11.73
C ALA A 336 1.42 -17.49 11.91
N GLU A 337 2.11 -16.46 11.45
CA GLU A 337 3.57 -16.29 11.61
C GLU A 337 4.02 -15.89 13.03
N GLY A 338 3.12 -15.94 14.02
CA GLY A 338 3.45 -15.67 15.43
C GLY A 338 3.85 -14.22 15.67
N ARG A 339 2.99 -13.28 15.30
CA ARG A 339 3.17 -11.82 15.49
C ARG A 339 2.57 -11.32 16.80
N GLU A 340 2.46 -12.16 17.79
CA GLU A 340 1.88 -11.79 19.09
C GLU A 340 2.67 -10.64 19.74
N GLY A 341 1.95 -9.63 20.23
CA GLY A 341 2.52 -8.43 20.86
C GLY A 341 3.09 -7.39 19.87
N VAL A 342 2.93 -7.57 18.53
CA VAL A 342 3.38 -6.59 17.55
C VAL A 342 2.19 -5.99 16.80
N VAL A 343 1.95 -4.70 17.00
CA VAL A 343 0.97 -3.91 16.23
C VAL A 343 1.68 -3.27 15.05
N VAL A 344 1.11 -3.42 13.84
CA VAL A 344 1.69 -2.83 12.63
C VAL A 344 0.87 -1.63 12.18
N VAL A 345 1.52 -0.48 12.05
CA VAL A 345 0.89 0.77 11.61
C VAL A 345 1.53 1.21 10.30
N GLY A 346 0.82 1.05 9.20
CA GLY A 346 1.23 1.58 7.89
C GLY A 346 0.88 3.04 7.72
N ALA A 347 1.62 3.78 6.89
CA ALA A 347 1.27 5.14 6.50
C ALA A 347 1.38 5.34 4.98
N THR A 348 0.41 6.05 4.41
CA THR A 348 0.36 6.38 2.98
C THR A 348 -0.21 7.77 2.74
N ASN A 349 0.18 8.40 1.64
CA ASN A 349 -0.49 9.62 1.17
C ASN A 349 -1.68 9.29 0.26
N ASN A 350 -1.71 8.10 -0.35
CA ASN A 350 -2.77 7.69 -1.27
C ASN A 350 -3.23 6.25 -0.99
N PRO A 351 -4.33 6.06 -0.27
CA PRO A 351 -4.84 4.71 0.04
C PRO A 351 -5.36 3.94 -1.19
N SER A 352 -5.67 4.63 -2.29
CA SER A 352 -6.22 3.99 -3.49
C SER A 352 -5.19 3.16 -4.27
N VAL A 353 -3.89 3.33 -4.00
CA VAL A 353 -2.82 2.56 -4.64
C VAL A 353 -2.37 1.36 -3.81
N ILE A 354 -2.92 1.17 -2.62
CA ILE A 354 -2.57 0.06 -1.73
C ILE A 354 -3.30 -1.21 -2.16
N ASP A 355 -2.57 -2.31 -2.24
CA ASP A 355 -3.15 -3.63 -2.53
C ASP A 355 -4.21 -4.02 -1.49
N ARG A 356 -5.40 -4.38 -1.98
CA ARG A 356 -6.55 -4.72 -1.12
C ARG A 356 -6.29 -5.90 -0.18
N ALA A 357 -5.38 -6.80 -0.53
CA ALA A 357 -5.03 -7.92 0.33
C ALA A 357 -4.33 -7.47 1.62
N LEU A 358 -3.65 -6.32 1.62
CA LEU A 358 -3.05 -5.76 2.83
C LEU A 358 -4.09 -5.21 3.82
N LEU A 359 -5.27 -4.86 3.33
CA LEU A 359 -6.38 -4.28 4.12
C LEU A 359 -7.36 -5.34 4.66
N ARG A 360 -7.05 -6.63 4.51
CA ARG A 360 -7.89 -7.71 5.03
C ARG A 360 -7.77 -7.86 6.55
N PRO A 361 -8.81 -8.42 7.22
CA PRO A 361 -8.79 -8.71 8.66
C PRO A 361 -7.51 -9.42 9.12
N GLY A 362 -6.99 -9.00 10.26
CA GLY A 362 -5.74 -9.48 10.85
C GLY A 362 -4.47 -8.87 10.27
N ARG A 363 -4.54 -7.93 9.30
CA ARG A 363 -3.41 -7.23 8.67
C ARG A 363 -3.45 -5.73 8.97
N LEU A 364 -3.54 -4.87 7.95
CA LEU A 364 -3.75 -3.42 8.10
C LEU A 364 -5.25 -3.11 7.95
N GLU A 365 -6.07 -3.76 8.73
CA GLU A 365 -7.52 -3.82 8.55
C GLU A 365 -8.25 -2.51 8.84
N THR A 366 -7.71 -1.70 9.74
CA THR A 366 -8.33 -0.43 10.13
C THR A 366 -7.77 0.71 9.29
N LEU A 367 -8.61 1.30 8.42
CA LEU A 367 -8.22 2.45 7.61
C LEU A 367 -8.56 3.74 8.37
N ILE A 368 -7.56 4.58 8.66
CA ILE A 368 -7.71 5.75 9.51
C ILE A 368 -7.22 7.00 8.77
N GLU A 369 -8.11 7.97 8.60
CA GLU A 369 -7.77 9.26 8.02
C GLU A 369 -7.13 10.19 9.04
N ILE A 370 -6.00 10.81 8.66
CA ILE A 370 -5.41 11.95 9.35
C ILE A 370 -5.61 13.18 8.48
N PRO A 371 -6.61 14.01 8.76
CA PRO A 371 -6.92 15.19 7.96
C PRO A 371 -5.91 16.31 8.18
N LEU A 372 -6.03 17.38 7.40
CA LEU A 372 -5.36 18.63 7.71
C LEU A 372 -5.82 19.17 9.07
N PRO A 373 -4.93 19.81 9.85
CA PRO A 373 -5.26 20.29 11.17
C PRO A 373 -6.33 21.40 11.13
N ASP A 374 -7.33 21.29 12.01
CA ASP A 374 -8.31 22.34 12.24
C ASP A 374 -7.71 23.59 12.89
N ALA A 375 -8.48 24.63 13.09
CA ALA A 375 -8.01 25.90 13.64
C ALA A 375 -7.34 25.73 15.01
N ALA A 376 -7.93 24.95 15.90
CA ALA A 376 -7.41 24.70 17.24
C ALA A 376 -6.10 23.89 17.19
N ALA A 377 -6.04 22.87 16.35
CA ALA A 377 -4.84 22.07 16.14
C ALA A 377 -3.71 22.89 15.54
N ARG A 378 -3.99 23.78 14.55
CA ARG A 378 -2.95 24.67 14.01
C ARG A 378 -2.30 25.57 15.07
N VAL A 379 -3.11 26.11 15.98
CA VAL A 379 -2.61 26.90 17.12
C VAL A 379 -1.76 26.03 18.06
N ALA A 380 -2.22 24.85 18.40
CA ALA A 380 -1.50 23.93 19.26
C ALA A 380 -0.16 23.50 18.64
N ILE A 381 -0.14 23.17 17.35
CA ILE A 381 1.08 22.83 16.58
C ILE A 381 2.05 24.02 16.55
N LEU A 382 1.55 25.24 16.31
CA LEU A 382 2.39 26.44 16.34
C LEU A 382 3.05 26.62 17.70
N ARG A 383 2.26 26.60 18.79
CA ARG A 383 2.78 26.76 20.16
C ARG A 383 3.81 25.70 20.52
N HIS A 384 3.55 24.45 20.17
CA HIS A 384 4.51 23.36 20.35
C HIS A 384 5.84 23.64 19.67
N HIS A 385 5.80 24.10 18.40
CA HIS A 385 7.02 24.34 17.63
C HIS A 385 7.69 25.70 17.92
N LEU A 386 6.99 26.67 18.47
CA LEU A 386 7.61 27.93 18.90
C LEU A 386 8.55 27.72 20.09
N ARG A 387 8.26 26.74 20.96
CA ARG A 387 9.08 26.41 22.14
C ARG A 387 9.30 27.61 23.06
N ASP A 388 8.34 28.52 23.12
CA ASP A 388 8.34 29.71 23.95
C ASP A 388 7.06 29.73 24.79
N PRO A 389 7.16 29.35 26.09
CA PRO A 389 6.01 29.37 26.99
C PRO A 389 5.43 30.76 27.25
N SER A 390 6.23 31.80 27.01
CA SER A 390 5.80 33.20 27.21
C SER A 390 5.01 33.78 26.03
N PHE A 391 4.84 32.98 24.97
CA PHE A 391 4.10 33.41 23.77
C PHE A 391 2.60 33.28 23.98
N GLU A 392 1.97 34.34 24.51
CA GLU A 392 0.53 34.44 24.82
C GLU A 392 -0.21 35.42 23.90
N ASN A 393 0.12 35.48 22.63
CA ASN A 393 -0.53 36.41 21.70
C ASN A 393 -1.89 35.89 21.22
N ASP A 394 -2.78 36.81 20.88
CA ASP A 394 -3.96 36.51 20.08
C ASP A 394 -3.52 36.03 18.70
N LEU A 395 -3.98 34.84 18.30
CA LEU A 395 -3.59 34.18 17.05
C LEU A 395 -4.73 34.18 16.02
N ALA A 396 -5.71 35.08 16.13
CA ALA A 396 -6.84 35.13 15.20
C ALA A 396 -6.40 35.36 13.75
N ARG A 397 -5.43 36.28 13.54
CA ARG A 397 -4.83 36.57 12.23
C ARG A 397 -4.05 35.37 11.68
N PHE A 398 -3.30 34.70 12.53
CA PHE A 398 -2.61 33.45 12.17
C PHE A 398 -3.60 32.35 11.77
N VAL A 399 -4.65 32.14 12.54
CA VAL A 399 -5.67 31.11 12.28
C VAL A 399 -6.33 31.35 10.92
N SER A 400 -6.71 32.59 10.64
CA SER A 400 -7.28 32.98 9.36
C SER A 400 -6.32 32.74 8.19
N ALA A 401 -5.06 33.17 8.35
CA ALA A 401 -4.05 33.15 7.30
C ALA A 401 -3.47 31.74 7.02
N THR A 402 -3.66 30.77 7.91
CA THR A 402 -3.13 29.40 7.79
C THR A 402 -4.19 28.35 7.49
N ARG A 403 -5.36 28.73 7.01
CA ARG A 403 -6.40 27.78 6.58
C ARG A 403 -5.81 26.82 5.52
N GLY A 404 -6.04 25.51 5.67
CA GLY A 404 -5.54 24.50 4.75
C GLY A 404 -4.05 24.16 4.88
N TRP A 405 -3.33 24.74 5.85
CA TRP A 405 -1.93 24.42 6.09
C TRP A 405 -1.77 23.08 6.80
N SER A 406 -0.74 22.35 6.38
CA SER A 406 -0.31 21.13 7.06
C SER A 406 0.49 21.43 8.34
N GLY A 407 0.65 20.42 9.18
CA GLY A 407 1.53 20.54 10.36
C GLY A 407 2.98 20.89 10.00
N ALA A 408 3.48 20.38 8.87
CA ALA A 408 4.84 20.67 8.39
C ALA A 408 5.01 22.15 7.95
N ASP A 409 3.97 22.74 7.37
CA ASP A 409 4.00 24.17 7.00
C ASP A 409 4.09 25.06 8.24
N ILE A 410 3.32 24.71 9.29
CA ILE A 410 3.32 25.43 10.56
C ILE A 410 4.65 25.25 11.30
N GLU A 411 5.23 24.05 11.29
CA GLU A 411 6.57 23.81 11.84
C GLU A 411 7.62 24.65 11.13
N LYS A 412 7.56 24.71 9.80
CA LYS A 412 8.46 25.56 8.99
C LYS A 412 8.31 27.02 9.39
N LEU A 413 7.08 27.54 9.48
CA LEU A 413 6.79 28.91 9.91
C LEU A 413 7.38 29.20 11.29
N ALA A 414 7.13 28.34 12.28
CA ALA A 414 7.66 28.49 13.64
C ALA A 414 9.20 28.51 13.66
N ARG A 415 9.83 27.67 12.85
CA ARG A 415 11.29 27.63 12.71
C ARG A 415 11.83 28.93 12.08
N ASP A 416 11.17 29.43 11.06
CA ASP A 416 11.57 30.67 10.39
C ASP A 416 11.36 31.90 11.30
N ALA A 417 10.27 31.97 12.04
CA ALA A 417 10.00 33.01 13.03
C ALA A 417 11.05 33.03 14.15
N ARG A 418 11.36 31.86 14.74
CA ARG A 418 12.44 31.75 15.74
C ARG A 418 13.81 32.18 15.17
N ARG A 419 14.08 31.89 13.90
CA ARG A 419 15.31 32.29 13.23
C ARG A 419 15.38 33.80 13.07
N LEU A 420 14.27 34.45 12.66
CA LEU A 420 14.19 35.91 12.49
C LEU A 420 14.31 36.63 13.83
N SER A 421 13.57 36.21 14.85
CA SER A 421 13.64 36.72 16.23
C SER A 421 15.07 36.70 16.75
N ARG A 422 15.79 35.58 16.64
CA ARG A 422 17.19 35.45 17.07
C ARG A 422 18.13 36.38 16.29
N ARG A 423 17.94 36.53 14.98
CA ARG A 423 18.79 37.41 14.14
C ARG A 423 18.61 38.88 14.50
N ARG A 424 17.38 39.27 14.83
CA ARG A 424 17.04 40.65 15.21
C ARG A 424 17.24 40.92 16.71
N LYS A 425 17.48 39.90 17.50
CA LYS A 425 17.55 39.96 18.97
C LYS A 425 16.30 40.57 19.61
N VAL A 426 15.11 40.23 19.08
CA VAL A 426 13.81 40.65 19.60
C VAL A 426 13.01 39.45 20.05
N ALA A 427 12.05 39.66 20.96
CA ALA A 427 11.15 38.61 21.41
C ALA A 427 10.26 38.12 20.25
N LEU A 428 9.81 36.87 20.34
CA LEU A 428 8.80 36.34 19.43
C LEU A 428 7.47 37.11 19.62
N SER A 429 6.87 37.53 18.51
CA SER A 429 5.57 38.20 18.48
C SER A 429 4.76 37.74 17.28
N GLU A 430 3.46 38.04 17.26
CA GLU A 430 2.63 37.78 16.10
C GLU A 430 3.12 38.52 14.86
N ASP A 431 3.64 39.75 15.00
CA ASP A 431 4.21 40.49 13.89
C ASP A 431 5.39 39.79 13.23
N ILE A 432 6.27 39.16 14.04
CA ILE A 432 7.36 38.32 13.52
C ILE A 432 6.83 37.11 12.77
N LEU A 433 5.76 36.45 13.26
CA LEU A 433 5.10 35.35 12.56
C LEU A 433 4.54 35.80 11.23
N LEU A 434 3.81 36.91 11.21
CA LEU A 434 3.20 37.45 9.99
C LEU A 434 4.24 37.91 8.97
N GLU A 435 5.38 38.41 9.42
CA GLU A 435 6.47 38.85 8.51
C GLU A 435 7.12 37.64 7.79
N VAL A 436 7.24 36.49 8.45
CA VAL A 436 7.80 35.28 7.83
C VAL A 436 6.78 34.44 7.06
N MET A 437 5.49 34.79 7.15
CA MET A 437 4.46 34.16 6.34
C MET A 437 4.66 34.46 4.86
N PRO A 438 4.30 33.54 3.97
CA PRO A 438 4.25 33.81 2.54
C PRO A 438 3.43 35.08 2.28
N LYS A 439 3.97 35.98 1.45
CA LYS A 439 3.21 37.15 1.04
C LYS A 439 1.93 36.70 0.36
N ARG A 440 0.81 37.28 0.76
CA ARG A 440 -0.48 37.01 0.17
C ARG A 440 -0.85 38.15 -0.78
N TYR A 441 -1.42 37.79 -1.91
CA TYR A 441 -2.03 38.72 -2.84
C TYR A 441 -3.51 38.86 -2.43
N VAL A 442 -3.92 40.06 -2.11
CA VAL A 442 -5.34 40.36 -1.82
C VAL A 442 -6.04 40.49 -3.16
N LEU A 443 -7.07 39.69 -3.38
CA LEU A 443 -7.85 39.74 -4.60
C LEU A 443 -8.56 41.10 -4.72
N SER A 444 -8.52 41.67 -5.92
CA SER A 444 -9.36 42.81 -6.24
C SER A 444 -10.85 42.48 -6.15
N ALA A 445 -11.69 43.49 -6.01
CA ALA A 445 -13.13 43.26 -5.97
C ALA A 445 -13.68 42.56 -7.22
N SER A 446 -13.03 42.78 -8.38
CA SER A 446 -13.39 42.10 -9.64
C SER A 446 -12.99 40.62 -9.63
N GLU A 447 -11.79 40.29 -9.16
CA GLU A 447 -11.31 38.89 -9.05
C GLU A 447 -12.15 38.11 -8.04
N LEU A 448 -12.43 38.71 -6.87
CA LEU A 448 -13.27 38.09 -5.85
C LEU A 448 -14.69 37.82 -6.37
N ARG A 449 -15.28 38.78 -7.11
CA ARG A 449 -16.59 38.60 -7.72
C ARG A 449 -16.56 37.52 -8.81
N HIS A 450 -15.49 37.45 -9.60
CA HIS A 450 -15.33 36.42 -10.64
C HIS A 450 -15.30 35.01 -10.02
N THR A 451 -14.49 34.83 -8.98
CA THR A 451 -14.45 33.56 -8.20
C THR A 451 -15.82 33.23 -7.61
N ALA A 452 -16.51 34.22 -7.03
CA ALA A 452 -17.84 34.00 -6.45
C ALA A 452 -18.87 33.57 -7.49
N VAL A 453 -18.84 34.13 -8.71
CA VAL A 453 -19.71 33.71 -9.83
C VAL A 453 -19.43 32.26 -10.21
N HIS A 454 -18.15 31.90 -10.33
CA HIS A 454 -17.73 30.55 -10.68
C HIS A 454 -18.25 29.52 -9.68
N GLU A 455 -17.98 29.72 -8.40
CA GLU A 455 -18.40 28.79 -7.33
C GLU A 455 -19.92 28.73 -7.14
N ALA A 456 -20.60 29.88 -7.31
CA ALA A 456 -22.06 29.92 -7.29
C ALA A 456 -22.67 29.10 -8.44
N GLY A 457 -22.02 29.07 -9.61
CA GLY A 457 -22.43 28.27 -10.75
C GLY A 457 -22.44 26.78 -10.43
N HIS A 458 -21.35 26.24 -9.87
CA HIS A 458 -21.27 24.86 -9.41
C HIS A 458 -22.37 24.52 -8.40
N ALA A 459 -22.55 25.39 -7.41
CA ALA A 459 -23.50 25.18 -6.34
C ALA A 459 -24.97 25.14 -6.84
N ILE A 460 -25.36 26.08 -7.69
CA ILE A 460 -26.72 26.15 -8.22
C ILE A 460 -27.02 24.95 -9.11
N VAL A 461 -26.13 24.63 -10.05
CA VAL A 461 -26.31 23.48 -10.95
C VAL A 461 -26.40 22.19 -10.15
N ALA A 462 -25.54 21.98 -9.16
CA ALA A 462 -25.58 20.80 -8.31
C ALA A 462 -26.90 20.64 -7.55
N VAL A 463 -27.39 21.71 -6.93
CA VAL A 463 -28.65 21.67 -6.15
C VAL A 463 -29.85 21.44 -7.05
N VAL A 464 -29.89 22.09 -8.23
CA VAL A 464 -31.03 21.98 -9.16
C VAL A 464 -31.09 20.59 -9.80
N LEU A 465 -29.93 20.01 -10.15
CA LEU A 465 -29.85 18.67 -10.74
C LEU A 465 -29.84 17.56 -9.68
N ALA A 466 -29.73 17.91 -8.41
CA ALA A 466 -29.63 16.97 -7.28
C ALA A 466 -28.53 15.91 -7.52
N CYS A 467 -27.34 16.35 -7.99
CA CYS A 467 -26.26 15.44 -8.33
C CYS A 467 -25.60 14.80 -7.11
N ASP A 468 -25.18 15.64 -6.18
CA ASP A 468 -24.53 15.32 -4.90
C ASP A 468 -25.02 16.29 -3.82
N VAL A 469 -24.77 15.97 -2.55
CA VAL A 469 -25.20 16.83 -1.44
C VAL A 469 -24.22 17.99 -1.27
N LEU A 470 -24.67 19.21 -1.58
CA LEU A 470 -23.89 20.42 -1.35
C LEU A 470 -23.72 20.64 0.16
N LYS A 471 -22.48 20.68 0.65
CA LYS A 471 -22.15 20.98 2.05
C LYS A 471 -21.97 22.48 2.27
N HIS A 472 -21.09 23.09 1.53
CA HIS A 472 -20.85 24.52 1.59
C HIS A 472 -20.10 25.02 0.35
N VAL A 473 -20.17 26.33 0.17
CA VAL A 473 -19.36 27.08 -0.81
C VAL A 473 -18.54 28.10 -0.05
N HIS A 474 -17.26 28.24 -0.39
CA HIS A 474 -16.44 29.29 0.18
C HIS A 474 -15.50 29.90 -0.87
N ILE A 475 -15.13 31.16 -0.61
CA ILE A 475 -14.12 31.89 -1.39
C ILE A 475 -13.14 32.57 -0.44
N ASP A 476 -11.86 32.52 -0.79
CA ASP A 476 -10.81 33.22 -0.08
C ASP A 476 -10.61 34.63 -0.64
N ARG A 477 -10.37 35.61 0.23
CA ARG A 477 -10.14 37.01 -0.17
C ARG A 477 -8.70 37.29 -0.58
N ASP A 478 -7.81 36.34 -0.37
CA ASP A 478 -6.41 36.45 -0.68
C ASP A 478 -5.81 35.09 -1.06
N ALA A 479 -4.78 35.10 -1.90
CA ALA A 479 -4.03 33.95 -2.36
C ALA A 479 -2.56 34.03 -1.98
N ALA A 480 -1.88 32.91 -1.73
CA ALA A 480 -0.44 32.88 -1.47
C ALA A 480 0.34 33.13 -2.76
N LEU A 481 1.29 34.07 -2.73
CA LEU A 481 2.18 34.34 -3.86
C LEU A 481 3.26 33.27 -3.98
N GLY A 482 3.43 32.69 -5.17
CA GLY A 482 4.56 31.81 -5.49
C GLY A 482 4.35 30.32 -5.19
N VAL A 483 3.18 29.90 -4.78
CA VAL A 483 2.75 28.50 -4.76
C VAL A 483 1.84 28.30 -5.96
N GLY A 484 2.08 27.28 -6.80
CA GLY A 484 1.34 27.06 -8.06
C GLY A 484 -0.19 27.22 -7.92
N ALA A 485 -0.95 27.12 -8.99
CA ALA A 485 -2.38 27.43 -9.05
C ALA A 485 -3.13 26.99 -7.77
N GLN A 486 -3.42 27.94 -6.87
CA GLN A 486 -4.26 27.71 -5.71
C GLN A 486 -5.70 28.07 -6.11
N SER A 487 -6.63 27.14 -5.84
CA SER A 487 -8.05 27.48 -5.91
C SER A 487 -8.35 28.53 -4.83
N VAL A 488 -8.79 29.71 -5.24
CA VAL A 488 -9.26 30.77 -4.33
C VAL A 488 -10.74 30.65 -3.99
N GLY A 489 -11.41 29.65 -4.55
CA GLY A 489 -12.77 29.25 -4.22
C GLY A 489 -12.90 27.74 -4.21
N MET A 490 -13.90 27.22 -3.53
CA MET A 490 -14.21 25.79 -3.50
C MET A 490 -15.69 25.56 -3.16
N THR A 491 -16.32 24.72 -3.97
CA THR A 491 -17.65 24.18 -3.70
C THR A 491 -17.51 22.73 -3.25
N VAL A 492 -17.93 22.43 -2.02
CA VAL A 492 -17.74 21.13 -1.38
C VAL A 492 -19.00 20.29 -1.45
N PHE A 493 -18.88 19.09 -2.01
CA PHE A 493 -19.94 18.12 -2.15
C PHE A 493 -19.65 16.85 -1.34
N GLU A 494 -20.71 16.18 -0.90
CA GLU A 494 -20.68 14.85 -0.34
C GLU A 494 -21.42 13.90 -1.29
N PRO A 495 -20.78 12.79 -1.72
CA PRO A 495 -21.44 11.82 -2.59
C PRO A 495 -22.66 11.19 -1.91
N GLU A 496 -23.77 11.09 -2.62
CA GLU A 496 -24.95 10.39 -2.11
C GLU A 496 -24.69 8.88 -2.09
N VAL A 497 -24.71 8.29 -0.90
CA VAL A 497 -24.46 6.84 -0.70
C VAL A 497 -25.66 6.03 -1.18
N GLY A 498 -25.42 4.99 -1.99
CA GLY A 498 -26.46 4.05 -2.44
C GLY A 498 -27.21 4.48 -3.70
N ARG A 499 -26.90 5.63 -4.30
CA ARG A 499 -27.50 6.05 -5.57
C ARG A 499 -27.03 5.20 -6.74
N VAL A 500 -27.97 4.71 -7.56
CA VAL A 500 -27.67 4.02 -8.82
C VAL A 500 -27.10 5.02 -9.82
N LYS A 501 -25.89 4.78 -10.31
CA LYS A 501 -25.17 5.64 -11.24
C LYS A 501 -25.54 5.31 -12.67
N THR A 502 -26.52 6.02 -13.21
CA THR A 502 -26.97 5.93 -14.62
C THR A 502 -26.22 6.91 -15.52
N VAL A 503 -26.46 6.86 -16.83
CA VAL A 503 -25.94 7.87 -17.78
C VAL A 503 -26.35 9.28 -17.33
N SER A 504 -27.63 9.48 -16.96
CA SER A 504 -28.13 10.79 -16.53
C SER A 504 -27.42 11.30 -15.28
N TYR A 505 -27.09 10.42 -14.33
CA TYR A 505 -26.31 10.81 -13.14
C TYR A 505 -24.94 11.39 -13.52
N TYR A 506 -24.25 10.77 -14.48
CA TYR A 506 -22.94 11.26 -14.92
C TYR A 506 -23.06 12.52 -15.77
N ASP A 507 -24.08 12.62 -16.62
CA ASP A 507 -24.37 13.84 -17.38
C ASP A 507 -24.68 15.03 -16.48
N ASP A 508 -25.44 14.82 -15.40
CA ASP A 508 -25.68 15.81 -14.36
C ASP A 508 -24.39 16.24 -13.66
N ARG A 509 -23.49 15.29 -13.36
CA ARG A 509 -22.17 15.62 -12.81
C ARG A 509 -21.29 16.40 -13.77
N ILE A 510 -21.31 16.09 -15.06
CA ILE A 510 -20.59 16.86 -16.09
C ILE A 510 -21.16 18.29 -16.13
N ALA A 511 -22.49 18.45 -16.15
CA ALA A 511 -23.12 19.76 -16.12
C ALA A 511 -22.73 20.56 -14.86
N MET A 512 -22.68 19.91 -13.69
CA MET A 512 -22.23 20.50 -12.43
C MET A 512 -20.77 20.98 -12.51
N LEU A 513 -19.86 20.16 -13.02
CA LEU A 513 -18.46 20.52 -13.19
C LEU A 513 -18.26 21.66 -14.19
N LEU A 514 -19.12 21.76 -15.20
CA LEU A 514 -19.12 22.87 -16.16
C LEU A 514 -19.90 24.10 -15.65
N GLY A 515 -20.54 24.00 -14.48
CA GLY A 515 -21.37 25.04 -13.89
C GLY A 515 -20.62 26.35 -13.63
N GLY A 516 -19.35 26.28 -13.24
CA GLY A 516 -18.50 27.45 -13.02
C GLY A 516 -18.32 28.28 -14.28
N ILE A 517 -17.81 27.67 -15.36
CA ILE A 517 -17.62 28.36 -16.65
C ILE A 517 -18.96 28.75 -17.33
N ALA A 518 -20.02 28.01 -17.07
CA ALA A 518 -21.34 28.36 -17.55
C ALA A 518 -21.86 29.63 -16.85
N ALA A 519 -21.65 29.76 -15.52
CA ALA A 519 -22.00 30.96 -14.77
C ALA A 519 -21.21 32.19 -15.24
N GLU A 520 -19.90 32.04 -15.44
CA GLU A 520 -19.06 33.10 -16.02
C GLU A 520 -19.59 33.55 -17.39
N THR A 521 -19.94 32.59 -18.25
CA THR A 521 -20.49 32.88 -19.58
C THR A 521 -21.84 33.62 -19.48
N VAL A 522 -22.72 33.24 -18.56
CA VAL A 522 -24.00 33.90 -18.32
C VAL A 522 -23.84 35.31 -17.78
N VAL A 523 -22.82 35.55 -16.92
CA VAL A 523 -22.63 36.84 -16.27
C VAL A 523 -21.77 37.79 -17.13
N TYR A 524 -20.71 37.30 -17.73
CA TYR A 524 -19.69 38.12 -18.43
C TYR A 524 -19.68 37.95 -19.96
N GLY A 525 -20.41 36.96 -20.49
CA GLY A 525 -20.40 36.63 -21.93
C GLY A 525 -19.19 35.78 -22.38
N CYS A 526 -18.27 35.50 -21.48
CA CYS A 526 -17.09 34.66 -21.70
C CYS A 526 -16.64 34.03 -20.39
N HIS A 527 -15.81 33.00 -20.43
CA HIS A 527 -15.21 32.40 -19.24
C HIS A 527 -13.70 32.64 -19.20
N ALA A 528 -13.12 32.56 -18.00
CA ALA A 528 -11.67 32.62 -17.77
C ALA A 528 -11.03 31.22 -17.90
N ASP A 529 -9.68 31.18 -17.80
CA ASP A 529 -8.88 29.95 -17.90
C ASP A 529 -8.84 29.12 -16.59
N GLY A 530 -9.44 29.60 -15.52
CA GLY A 530 -9.39 28.97 -14.18
C GLY A 530 -9.94 27.56 -14.10
N ALA A 531 -10.87 27.19 -15.00
CA ALA A 531 -11.45 25.84 -15.05
C ALA A 531 -10.56 24.83 -15.80
N GLY A 532 -9.41 25.24 -16.37
CA GLY A 532 -8.52 24.39 -17.19
C GLY A 532 -7.08 24.43 -16.70
N GLY A 533 -6.22 23.62 -17.33
CA GLY A 533 -4.75 23.71 -17.17
C GLY A 533 -4.16 22.97 -15.96
N ALA A 534 -4.95 22.44 -15.04
CA ALA A 534 -4.48 21.61 -13.93
C ALA A 534 -5.10 20.19 -13.98
N PRO A 535 -4.39 19.15 -13.51
CA PRO A 535 -4.92 17.76 -13.55
C PRO A 535 -6.24 17.55 -12.78
N SER A 536 -6.55 18.43 -11.84
CA SER A 536 -7.79 18.40 -11.04
C SER A 536 -8.79 19.49 -11.43
N SER A 537 -8.61 20.15 -12.55
CA SER A 537 -9.52 21.20 -13.02
C SER A 537 -10.84 20.62 -13.51
N ASP A 538 -11.92 21.44 -13.46
CA ASP A 538 -13.27 21.01 -13.78
C ASP A 538 -13.39 20.45 -15.20
N LEU A 539 -12.75 21.08 -16.18
CA LEU A 539 -12.72 20.61 -17.57
C LEU A 539 -12.03 19.25 -17.72
N VAL A 540 -10.93 19.00 -16.97
CA VAL A 540 -10.26 17.70 -17.00
C VAL A 540 -11.14 16.63 -16.37
N LEU A 541 -11.73 16.91 -15.21
CA LEU A 541 -12.63 15.99 -14.51
C LEU A 541 -13.88 15.68 -15.34
N ALA A 542 -14.49 16.69 -15.96
CA ALA A 542 -15.64 16.52 -16.85
C ALA A 542 -15.28 15.67 -18.09
N SER A 543 -14.13 15.94 -18.72
CA SER A 543 -13.61 15.18 -19.85
C SER A 543 -13.33 13.73 -19.49
N ASP A 544 -12.81 13.48 -18.32
CA ASP A 544 -12.54 12.12 -17.83
C ASP A 544 -13.81 11.33 -17.56
N ILE A 545 -14.84 11.98 -16.99
CA ILE A 545 -16.16 11.35 -16.82
C ILE A 545 -16.77 11.00 -18.18
N ALA A 546 -16.77 11.95 -19.13
CA ALA A 546 -17.27 11.72 -20.48
C ALA A 546 -16.53 10.57 -21.19
N THR A 547 -15.20 10.52 -21.07
CA THR A 547 -14.38 9.42 -21.63
C THR A 547 -14.75 8.06 -21.00
N LYS A 548 -14.99 8.02 -19.70
CA LYS A 548 -15.40 6.79 -18.98
C LYS A 548 -16.77 6.31 -19.43
N LEU A 549 -17.71 7.21 -19.69
CA LEU A 549 -19.03 6.88 -20.21
C LEU A 549 -18.91 6.16 -21.57
N GLU A 550 -18.06 6.66 -22.47
CA GLU A 550 -17.90 6.12 -23.81
C GLU A 550 -17.09 4.81 -23.85
N ARG A 551 -16.11 4.62 -22.96
CA ARG A 551 -15.13 3.52 -23.07
C ARG A 551 -15.09 2.55 -21.89
N HIS A 552 -15.55 2.94 -20.69
CA HIS A 552 -15.35 2.14 -19.47
C HIS A 552 -16.63 1.62 -18.84
N PHE A 553 -17.76 2.31 -19.01
CA PHE A 553 -19.00 1.95 -18.33
C PHE A 553 -20.01 1.23 -19.23
N GLY A 554 -19.70 1.06 -20.53
CA GLY A 554 -20.62 0.47 -21.50
C GLY A 554 -21.85 1.33 -21.77
N PHE A 555 -21.76 2.65 -21.59
CA PHE A 555 -22.81 3.63 -21.84
C PHE A 555 -22.66 4.34 -23.21
N GLY A 556 -21.59 4.04 -23.95
CA GLY A 556 -21.39 4.52 -25.32
C GLY A 556 -22.16 3.71 -26.36
N GLU A 557 -21.94 4.01 -27.62
CA GLU A 557 -22.53 3.26 -28.74
C GLU A 557 -22.09 1.79 -28.79
N VAL A 558 -20.94 1.47 -28.15
CA VAL A 558 -20.35 0.12 -28.10
C VAL A 558 -20.37 -0.40 -26.68
N LEU A 559 -20.95 -1.59 -26.47
CA LEU A 559 -21.00 -2.25 -25.16
C LEU A 559 -19.66 -2.83 -24.69
N SER A 560 -18.68 -2.95 -25.60
CA SER A 560 -17.35 -3.45 -25.22
C SER A 560 -16.62 -2.42 -24.37
N VAL A 561 -16.07 -2.89 -23.24
CA VAL A 561 -15.36 -2.05 -22.27
C VAL A 561 -13.85 -2.19 -22.46
N GLU A 562 -13.17 -1.11 -22.74
CA GLU A 562 -11.71 -1.07 -22.71
C GLU A 562 -11.23 -0.86 -21.27
N LEU A 563 -10.89 -1.94 -20.61
CA LEU A 563 -10.10 -1.86 -19.38
C LEU A 563 -8.67 -1.54 -19.79
N GLY A 564 -8.28 -0.29 -19.68
CA GLY A 564 -6.92 0.16 -19.98
C GLY A 564 -5.89 -0.73 -19.27
N LYS A 565 -5.07 -1.46 -20.04
CA LYS A 565 -3.91 -2.15 -19.50
C LYS A 565 -2.86 -1.09 -19.12
N GLY A 566 -2.82 -0.72 -17.85
CA GLY A 566 -1.82 0.21 -17.29
C GLY A 566 -2.38 1.56 -16.86
N ASP A 567 -1.58 2.30 -16.08
CA ASP A 567 -1.83 3.66 -15.55
C ASP A 567 -1.79 4.74 -16.65
N ARG A 568 -2.35 4.49 -17.83
CA ARG A 568 -2.38 5.50 -18.88
C ARG A 568 -3.49 6.51 -18.55
N PRO A 569 -3.18 7.82 -18.53
CA PRO A 569 -4.20 8.85 -18.35
C PRO A 569 -5.29 8.71 -19.43
N LEU A 570 -6.54 9.01 -19.06
CA LEU A 570 -7.67 8.99 -20.02
C LEU A 570 -7.45 9.97 -21.19
N GLU A 571 -6.67 11.01 -20.99
CA GLU A 571 -6.19 11.93 -22.01
C GLU A 571 -5.49 11.19 -23.16
N TYR A 572 -4.67 10.19 -22.88
CA TYR A 572 -3.99 9.38 -23.88
C TYR A 572 -4.97 8.64 -24.83
N LEU A 573 -6.14 8.23 -24.32
CA LEU A 573 -7.18 7.62 -25.15
C LEU A 573 -7.78 8.64 -26.11
N ARG A 574 -8.07 9.86 -25.61
CA ARG A 574 -8.62 10.97 -26.42
C ARG A 574 -7.64 11.44 -27.48
N ASP A 575 -6.33 11.43 -27.19
CA ASP A 575 -5.30 11.89 -28.14
C ASP A 575 -5.11 10.93 -29.33
N ARG A 576 -5.38 9.65 -29.15
CA ARG A 576 -5.19 8.62 -30.17
C ARG A 576 -6.45 8.27 -30.95
N ASP A 577 -7.60 8.61 -30.43
CA ASP A 577 -8.90 8.30 -31.03
C ASP A 577 -9.68 9.60 -31.30
N PRO A 578 -9.61 10.14 -32.54
CA PRO A 578 -10.33 11.36 -32.91
C PRO A 578 -11.85 11.23 -32.81
N ASP A 579 -12.40 10.04 -33.00
CA ASP A 579 -13.85 9.80 -32.91
C ASP A 579 -14.27 9.86 -31.44
N LEU A 580 -13.52 9.23 -30.53
CA LEU A 580 -13.74 9.36 -29.10
C LEU A 580 -13.66 10.82 -28.64
N ARG A 581 -12.65 11.56 -29.11
CA ARG A 581 -12.51 12.98 -28.79
C ARG A 581 -13.73 13.77 -29.22
N SER A 582 -14.23 13.53 -30.45
CA SER A 582 -15.42 14.21 -30.96
C SER A 582 -16.68 13.87 -30.15
N LEU A 583 -16.85 12.63 -29.71
CA LEU A 583 -17.96 12.20 -28.85
C LEU A 583 -17.89 12.88 -27.46
N VAL A 584 -16.70 12.93 -26.87
CA VAL A 584 -16.47 13.60 -25.58
C VAL A 584 -16.78 15.09 -25.72
N ASP A 585 -16.25 15.78 -26.73
CA ASP A 585 -16.48 17.21 -26.95
C ASP A 585 -17.97 17.51 -27.19
N ALA A 586 -18.68 16.70 -27.95
CA ALA A 586 -20.12 16.85 -28.18
C ALA A 586 -20.93 16.70 -26.87
N ARG A 587 -20.55 15.73 -26.02
CA ARG A 587 -21.19 15.53 -24.71
C ARG A 587 -20.92 16.70 -23.77
N LEU A 588 -19.68 17.14 -23.68
CA LEU A 588 -19.31 18.32 -22.86
C LEU A 588 -20.09 19.55 -23.30
N LYS A 589 -20.16 19.80 -24.61
CA LYS A 589 -20.90 20.94 -25.14
C LYS A 589 -22.41 20.85 -24.82
N THR A 590 -23.02 19.69 -24.95
CA THR A 590 -24.42 19.47 -24.60
C THR A 590 -24.69 19.80 -23.12
N GLN A 591 -23.82 19.34 -22.21
CA GLN A 591 -24.01 19.58 -20.79
C GLN A 591 -23.64 21.02 -20.39
N PHE A 592 -22.70 21.64 -21.09
CA PHE A 592 -22.40 23.05 -20.92
C PHE A 592 -23.59 23.93 -21.32
N ASP A 593 -24.17 23.71 -22.50
CA ASP A 593 -25.34 24.45 -23.02
C ASP A 593 -26.53 24.27 -22.06
N ARG A 594 -26.71 23.07 -21.48
CA ARG A 594 -27.72 22.78 -20.44
C ARG A 594 -27.45 23.57 -19.17
N ALA A 595 -26.21 23.65 -18.68
CA ALA A 595 -25.84 24.43 -17.51
C ALA A 595 -26.06 25.94 -17.73
N VAL A 596 -25.70 26.45 -18.92
CA VAL A 596 -25.94 27.84 -19.31
C VAL A 596 -27.43 28.16 -19.33
N ALA A 597 -28.27 27.31 -19.91
CA ALA A 597 -29.73 27.50 -19.92
C ALA A 597 -30.28 27.54 -18.50
N LEU A 598 -29.92 26.57 -17.66
CA LEU A 598 -30.34 26.46 -16.28
C LEU A 598 -29.96 27.71 -15.44
N LEU A 599 -28.73 28.19 -15.59
CA LEU A 599 -28.23 29.36 -14.88
C LEU A 599 -28.86 30.67 -15.40
N SER A 600 -29.17 30.73 -16.71
CA SER A 600 -29.84 31.87 -17.31
C SER A 600 -31.29 32.03 -16.77
N GLU A 601 -32.00 30.91 -16.60
CA GLU A 601 -33.34 30.89 -15.98
C GLU A 601 -33.31 31.32 -14.51
N ARG A 602 -32.17 31.11 -13.82
CA ARG A 602 -31.98 31.39 -12.39
C ARG A 602 -30.96 32.52 -12.16
N ARG A 603 -30.98 33.50 -13.06
CA ARG A 603 -30.02 34.61 -13.01
C ARG A 603 -30.09 35.40 -11.70
N GLN A 604 -31.27 35.59 -11.17
CA GLN A 604 -31.44 36.36 -9.93
C GLN A 604 -30.83 35.63 -8.71
N GLU A 605 -31.02 34.30 -8.63
CA GLU A 605 -30.46 33.48 -7.58
C GLU A 605 -28.92 33.41 -7.70
N LEU A 606 -28.38 33.35 -8.95
CA LEU A 606 -26.95 33.40 -9.21
C LEU A 606 -26.34 34.72 -8.73
N ASP A 607 -26.95 35.85 -9.07
CA ASP A 607 -26.47 37.16 -8.64
C ASP A 607 -26.57 37.31 -7.10
N HIS A 608 -27.66 36.85 -6.47
CA HIS A 608 -27.81 36.89 -5.02
C HIS A 608 -26.79 36.01 -4.27
N LEU A 609 -26.56 34.77 -4.74
CA LEU A 609 -25.57 33.89 -4.14
C LEU A 609 -24.16 34.44 -4.31
N THR A 610 -23.86 35.03 -5.47
CA THR A 610 -22.59 35.70 -5.75
C THR A 610 -22.31 36.83 -4.77
N GLU A 611 -23.29 37.72 -4.55
CA GLU A 611 -23.18 38.84 -3.60
C GLU A 611 -23.00 38.32 -2.17
N THR A 612 -23.76 37.30 -1.79
CA THR A 612 -23.64 36.68 -0.46
C THR A 612 -22.23 36.08 -0.24
N LEU A 613 -21.66 35.43 -1.26
CA LEU A 613 -20.31 34.89 -1.19
C LEU A 613 -19.25 35.99 -1.10
N VAL A 614 -19.39 37.07 -1.86
CA VAL A 614 -18.47 38.22 -1.79
C VAL A 614 -18.51 38.85 -0.38
N ASP A 615 -19.68 38.97 0.22
CA ASP A 615 -19.85 39.61 1.54
C ASP A 615 -19.42 38.69 2.68
N LYS A 616 -19.88 37.42 2.70
CA LYS A 616 -19.66 36.49 3.82
C LYS A 616 -18.38 35.65 3.66
N GLY A 617 -17.94 35.41 2.42
CA GLY A 617 -16.85 34.47 2.08
C GLY A 617 -17.22 33.00 2.20
N HIS A 618 -18.38 32.67 2.78
CA HIS A 618 -18.84 31.28 3.02
C HIS A 618 -20.37 31.23 3.08
N VAL A 619 -20.96 30.22 2.42
CA VAL A 619 -22.39 29.92 2.46
C VAL A 619 -22.56 28.41 2.62
N ASN A 620 -23.44 27.97 3.53
CA ASN A 620 -23.67 26.54 3.70
C ASN A 620 -24.71 26.01 2.69
N GLY A 621 -24.69 24.67 2.48
CA GLY A 621 -25.55 24.05 1.47
C GLY A 621 -27.07 24.24 1.75
N ASP A 622 -27.49 24.37 3.02
CA ASP A 622 -28.90 24.60 3.37
C ASP A 622 -29.34 26.00 2.99
N GLU A 623 -28.48 27.01 3.15
CA GLU A 623 -28.74 28.37 2.71
C GLU A 623 -28.92 28.43 1.18
N VAL A 624 -28.08 27.71 0.42
CA VAL A 624 -28.21 27.62 -1.05
C VAL A 624 -29.52 26.91 -1.44
N ARG A 625 -29.88 25.82 -0.78
CA ARG A 625 -31.13 25.10 -1.03
C ARG A 625 -32.36 25.97 -0.72
N ALA A 626 -32.33 26.70 0.38
CA ALA A 626 -33.41 27.63 0.76
C ALA A 626 -33.58 28.75 -0.27
N LEU A 627 -32.44 29.31 -0.79
CA LEU A 627 -32.47 30.32 -1.84
C LEU A 627 -33.16 29.82 -3.12
N LEU A 628 -32.90 28.54 -3.49
CA LEU A 628 -33.46 27.94 -4.69
C LEU A 628 -34.86 27.34 -4.52
N GLY A 629 -35.47 27.48 -3.32
CA GLY A 629 -36.76 26.89 -3.00
C GLY A 629 -36.77 25.34 -3.04
N ALA A 630 -35.62 24.73 -3.01
CA ALA A 630 -35.49 23.29 -2.98
C ALA A 630 -35.79 22.75 -1.56
N LYS A 631 -36.65 21.71 -1.46
CA LYS A 631 -36.92 21.06 -0.17
C LYS A 631 -35.63 20.51 0.42
N ALA A 632 -35.43 20.71 1.73
CA ALA A 632 -34.36 20.09 2.47
C ALA A 632 -34.37 18.56 2.22
N MET A 633 -33.29 18.00 1.69
CA MET A 633 -33.15 16.55 1.62
C MET A 633 -32.96 16.02 3.05
N ASN A 634 -33.91 15.18 3.49
CA ASN A 634 -33.87 14.55 4.82
C ASN A 634 -32.59 13.68 4.94
N THR A 635 -31.65 14.11 5.74
CA THR A 635 -30.45 13.36 6.13
C THR A 635 -30.75 12.23 7.14
N GLU A 636 -32.02 11.89 7.40
CA GLU A 636 -32.43 10.90 8.42
C GLU A 636 -32.62 9.46 7.92
N SER A 637 -32.24 9.09 6.72
CA SER A 637 -32.47 7.70 6.24
C SER A 637 -31.24 6.83 6.10
N ALA A 638 -30.17 7.09 6.85
CA ALA A 638 -29.01 6.19 6.96
C ALA A 638 -28.77 5.71 8.41
N SER A 639 -29.83 5.43 9.17
CA SER A 639 -29.68 4.52 10.32
C SER A 639 -29.69 3.10 9.79
N VAL A 640 -28.51 2.53 9.67
CA VAL A 640 -28.27 1.12 9.45
C VAL A 640 -29.13 0.31 10.41
N ARG A 641 -30.09 -0.43 9.88
CA ARG A 641 -30.66 -1.57 10.60
C ARG A 641 -29.58 -2.63 10.61
N THR A 642 -29.13 -2.94 11.81
CA THR A 642 -28.29 -4.06 12.20
C THR A 642 -28.73 -5.38 11.56
#